data_782c7e24c22a0dc9a4927b4beb14373c
#
_entry.id   782c7e24c22a0dc9a4927b4beb14373c
#
_cell.length_a   1.000
_cell.length_b   1.000
_cell.length_c   1.000
_cell.angle_alpha   90.00
_cell.angle_beta   90.00
_cell.angle_gamma   90.00
#
_symmetry.space_group_name_H-M   'P 1'
#
loop_
_entity.id
_entity.type
_entity.pdbx_description
1 polymer ?
#
loop_
_entity_poly.entity_id
_entity_poly.type
_entity_poly.pdbx_seq_one_letter_code
_entity_poly.pdbx_strand_id
1 'polypeptide(L)'
;MQNDDQNRSGLGLLRYIWTEWISTLVVLVLLLLTLIIGTGEMIHGQLLRMGERIYGDPATGMQYSFLRAEPTRPQCERNINVDQRVQQQIKADAADEYADFFGVRSEADVRAAVLQAQQVCEESYLFYDKAIQHVQAHPSIRAYRTFETSFFGIFKFGTENRALLLVIMVVFAAISATLKTHHIGLRSPSTRIDFKVYSVAMLVANAFLAFSSYSQYQSVLNSGVPMGEMKYIYWLWMILFSALTLISLYQVIKQPKPTREGGSFGLAFLSVPLYAYMAITTGINFTFFMDYPMGQGIYLGQLVEFSSIFLNLALFIWAGMLLKQTRVVDMFLNILRPWNLAPETLTWLILLAAALPTAYTGASGIFVIAAGAIIYKEVWNAGGRRQFALAATAMSGSLGVVLRPCLLIVVVASLNKEVTTDLLYHYGIYVFLLSSTLFLVISLFFAENKFRIAAPTVAAPQSGRAFIAIIPYIVIFILIWLFYKYALSTDLNEFTAPVMMPVILLMIVLFDKLRHEPAPLPAVGHWDETLTATLNSKSTPELATAGAAANAEYREAEHSEQPGKEMVVDHAVQRSKATEILRKVGFWKSMHISTSETVGHIGALVILMALSVSVGGLLERMEIMEAFPTDISSTILVISLIVGLMIFVGMIMDPFGAVILISATVAPVAYQYGIHPVHFWMITLIGFELGYVTPPVALNHLLARQSIGDAEVAEADAEVRHLSFYYRYERWILPVIVLLPAMLIIAYVPYVFKLFGWYP
;
A
#
# COMPACT_ATOMS: atom_id res chain seq x y z
N MET A 1 -3.22 -18.51 -31.54
CA MET A 1 -2.60 -19.32 -30.47
C MET A 1 -1.71 -20.44 -30.97
N GLN A 2 -1.98 -21.09 -32.08
CA GLN A 2 -1.16 -22.24 -32.54
C GLN A 2 0.15 -21.88 -33.27
N ASN A 3 0.31 -20.71 -33.87
CA ASN A 3 1.53 -20.36 -34.60
C ASN A 3 2.61 -19.60 -33.80
N ASP A 4 2.25 -18.96 -32.67
CA ASP A 4 3.23 -18.26 -31.80
C ASP A 4 3.90 -19.20 -30.79
N ASP A 5 3.26 -20.31 -30.42
CA ASP A 5 3.79 -21.29 -29.48
C ASP A 5 4.89 -22.17 -30.09
N GLN A 6 4.94 -22.36 -31.42
CA GLN A 6 5.95 -23.19 -32.07
C GLN A 6 7.35 -22.55 -32.15
N ASN A 7 7.49 -21.24 -31.90
CA ASN A 7 8.76 -20.52 -31.98
C ASN A 7 9.31 -20.03 -30.63
N ARG A 8 8.64 -20.33 -29.51
CA ARG A 8 9.15 -20.02 -28.17
C ARG A 8 10.09 -21.13 -27.73
N SER A 9 11.36 -20.78 -27.47
CA SER A 9 12.27 -21.70 -26.76
C SER A 9 11.58 -22.16 -25.46
N GLY A 10 11.79 -23.41 -25.01
CA GLY A 10 11.14 -23.95 -23.81
C GLY A 10 11.21 -23.05 -22.57
N LEU A 11 12.27 -22.27 -22.41
CA LEU A 11 12.44 -21.24 -21.38
C LEU A 11 11.51 -20.03 -21.57
N GLY A 12 11.21 -19.65 -22.81
CA GLY A 12 10.24 -18.57 -23.09
C GLY A 12 8.82 -18.97 -22.73
N LEU A 13 8.46 -20.23 -22.95
CA LEU A 13 7.19 -20.79 -22.55
C LEU A 13 7.06 -20.90 -21.02
N LEU A 14 8.10 -21.36 -20.32
CA LEU A 14 8.15 -21.43 -18.87
C LEU A 14 8.01 -20.04 -18.23
N ARG A 15 8.72 -19.04 -18.78
CA ARG A 15 8.57 -17.63 -18.34
C ARG A 15 7.14 -17.15 -18.49
N TYR A 16 6.50 -17.38 -19.64
CA TYR A 16 5.12 -17.00 -19.90
C TYR A 16 4.14 -17.67 -18.95
N ILE A 17 4.26 -19.02 -18.77
CA ILE A 17 3.41 -19.76 -17.85
C ILE A 17 3.56 -19.24 -16.42
N TRP A 18 4.78 -18.99 -15.98
CA TRP A 18 5.03 -18.45 -14.65
C TRP A 18 4.41 -17.06 -14.45
N THR A 19 4.71 -16.10 -15.35
CA THR A 19 4.34 -14.70 -15.14
C THR A 19 2.86 -14.42 -15.40
N GLU A 20 2.22 -15.13 -16.33
CA GLU A 20 0.83 -14.87 -16.67
C GLU A 20 -0.16 -15.78 -15.92
N TRP A 21 0.24 -17.00 -15.59
CA TRP A 21 -0.70 -17.95 -14.98
C TRP A 21 -0.35 -18.31 -13.54
N ILE A 22 0.84 -18.85 -13.28
CA ILE A 22 1.17 -19.40 -11.96
C ILE A 22 1.18 -18.29 -10.92
N SER A 23 1.97 -17.23 -11.12
CA SER A 23 2.07 -16.14 -10.14
C SER A 23 0.75 -15.37 -9.98
N THR A 24 0.03 -15.15 -11.09
CA THR A 24 -1.27 -14.46 -11.05
C THR A 24 -2.31 -15.29 -10.30
N LEU A 25 -2.38 -16.60 -10.54
CA LEU A 25 -3.32 -17.49 -9.84
C LEU A 25 -3.00 -17.59 -8.36
N VAL A 26 -1.72 -17.80 -8.00
CA VAL A 26 -1.31 -17.91 -6.59
C VAL A 26 -1.60 -16.60 -5.85
N VAL A 27 -1.22 -15.47 -6.41
CA VAL A 27 -1.48 -14.16 -5.77
C VAL A 27 -2.98 -13.88 -5.68
N LEU A 28 -3.78 -14.23 -6.70
CA LEU A 28 -5.25 -14.12 -6.64
C LEU A 28 -5.82 -14.92 -5.48
N VAL A 29 -5.39 -16.18 -5.34
CA VAL A 29 -5.85 -17.05 -4.23
C VAL A 29 -5.45 -16.46 -2.89
N LEU A 30 -4.22 -15.93 -2.75
CA LEU A 30 -3.75 -15.32 -1.51
C LEU A 30 -4.51 -14.01 -1.18
N LEU A 31 -4.80 -13.18 -2.18
CA LEU A 31 -5.62 -11.97 -2.00
C LEU A 31 -7.04 -12.31 -1.58
N LEU A 32 -7.67 -13.29 -2.24
CA LEU A 32 -9.00 -13.78 -1.86
C LEU A 32 -8.99 -14.40 -0.46
N LEU A 33 -7.97 -15.17 -0.12
CA LEU A 33 -7.81 -15.75 1.21
C LEU A 33 -7.66 -14.65 2.28
N THR A 34 -6.84 -13.64 2.02
CA THR A 34 -6.69 -12.47 2.90
C THR A 34 -8.02 -11.73 3.09
N LEU A 35 -8.78 -11.56 2.01
CA LEU A 35 -10.11 -10.94 2.04
C LEU A 35 -11.10 -11.77 2.86
N ILE A 36 -11.10 -13.10 2.69
CA ILE A 36 -11.94 -14.04 3.44
C ILE A 36 -11.56 -14.02 4.93
N ILE A 37 -10.27 -13.99 5.26
CA ILE A 37 -9.79 -13.92 6.65
C ILE A 37 -10.30 -12.63 7.30
N GLY A 38 -10.08 -11.46 6.67
CA GLY A 38 -10.52 -10.18 7.21
C GLY A 38 -12.04 -10.07 7.38
N THR A 39 -12.81 -10.55 6.40
CA THR A 39 -14.28 -10.63 6.51
C THR A 39 -14.71 -11.63 7.57
N GLY A 40 -14.03 -12.77 7.66
CA GLY A 40 -14.29 -13.82 8.64
C GLY A 40 -14.10 -13.35 10.08
N GLU A 41 -13.09 -12.54 10.35
CA GLU A 41 -12.87 -11.90 11.66
C GLU A 41 -14.05 -11.00 12.07
N MET A 42 -14.59 -10.23 11.11
CA MET A 42 -15.77 -9.38 11.34
C MET A 42 -17.02 -10.22 11.64
N ILE A 43 -17.25 -11.30 10.87
CA ILE A 43 -18.37 -12.24 11.10
C ILE A 43 -18.23 -12.93 12.45
N HIS A 44 -17.02 -13.39 12.79
CA HIS A 44 -16.77 -14.04 14.08
C HIS A 44 -17.07 -13.10 15.25
N GLY A 45 -16.69 -11.82 15.16
CA GLY A 45 -17.05 -10.80 16.15
C GLY A 45 -18.58 -10.65 16.32
N GLN A 46 -19.36 -10.80 15.25
CA GLN A 46 -20.83 -10.79 15.34
C GLN A 46 -21.38 -12.08 15.99
N LEU A 47 -20.80 -13.22 15.66
CA LEU A 47 -21.18 -14.47 16.32
C LEU A 47 -20.95 -14.38 17.81
N LEU A 48 -19.82 -13.84 18.28
CA LEU A 48 -19.58 -13.62 19.71
C LEU A 48 -20.63 -12.71 20.36
N ARG A 49 -20.96 -11.57 19.71
CA ARG A 49 -22.01 -10.65 20.22
C ARG A 49 -23.39 -11.30 20.22
N MET A 50 -23.71 -12.11 19.20
CA MET A 50 -24.96 -12.85 19.14
C MET A 50 -25.02 -13.90 20.24
N GLY A 51 -23.93 -14.63 20.47
CA GLY A 51 -23.78 -15.56 21.59
C GLY A 51 -24.03 -14.87 22.95
N GLU A 52 -23.44 -13.66 23.13
CA GLU A 52 -23.65 -12.86 24.32
C GLU A 52 -25.11 -12.42 24.51
N ARG A 53 -25.79 -12.00 23.43
CA ARG A 53 -27.21 -11.59 23.48
C ARG A 53 -28.18 -12.76 23.79
N ILE A 54 -27.87 -13.96 23.29
CA ILE A 54 -28.76 -15.13 23.43
C ILE A 54 -28.46 -15.88 24.70
N TYR A 55 -27.19 -15.98 25.09
CA TYR A 55 -26.72 -16.85 26.17
C TYR A 55 -26.04 -16.10 27.33
N GLY A 56 -25.77 -14.81 27.20
CA GLY A 56 -25.27 -14.00 28.28
C GLY A 56 -26.38 -13.68 29.27
N ASP A 57 -26.08 -13.66 30.57
CA ASP A 57 -26.99 -13.29 31.63
C ASP A 57 -26.39 -12.21 32.54
N PRO A 58 -26.77 -10.95 32.32
CA PRO A 58 -26.30 -9.85 33.16
C PRO A 58 -26.62 -9.97 34.62
N ALA A 59 -27.72 -10.68 35.00
CA ALA A 59 -28.16 -10.84 36.38
C ALA A 59 -27.23 -11.76 37.18
N THR A 60 -26.72 -12.81 36.55
CA THR A 60 -25.77 -13.74 37.18
C THR A 60 -24.31 -13.41 36.87
N GLY A 61 -24.03 -12.42 35.96
CA GLY A 61 -22.70 -12.07 35.46
C GLY A 61 -22.10 -13.11 34.51
N MET A 62 -22.93 -14.05 34.02
CA MET A 62 -22.50 -15.10 33.10
C MET A 62 -22.39 -14.52 31.67
N GLN A 63 -21.19 -14.48 31.13
CA GLN A 63 -20.93 -14.07 29.76
C GLN A 63 -20.77 -15.29 28.85
N TYR A 64 -21.20 -15.17 27.58
CA TYR A 64 -21.00 -16.23 26.59
C TYR A 64 -19.53 -16.58 26.39
N SER A 65 -18.63 -15.60 26.53
CA SER A 65 -17.18 -15.80 26.48
C SER A 65 -16.67 -16.89 27.43
N PHE A 66 -17.25 -17.01 28.61
CA PHE A 66 -16.93 -18.06 29.60
C PHE A 66 -17.51 -19.43 29.20
N LEU A 67 -18.53 -19.46 28.35
CA LEU A 67 -19.25 -20.66 27.94
C LEU A 67 -18.74 -21.21 26.58
N ARG A 68 -17.75 -20.57 25.96
CA ARG A 68 -17.13 -21.03 24.70
C ARG A 68 -16.42 -22.37 24.82
N ALA A 69 -15.89 -22.67 26.00
CA ALA A 69 -15.40 -24.01 26.34
C ALA A 69 -16.40 -24.72 27.23
N GLU A 70 -16.36 -26.06 27.29
CA GLU A 70 -17.11 -26.83 28.25
C GLU A 70 -16.57 -26.45 29.63
N PRO A 71 -17.43 -26.08 30.61
CA PRO A 71 -16.98 -25.79 31.96
C PRO A 71 -16.27 -27.00 32.56
N THR A 72 -15.02 -26.84 32.95
CA THR A 72 -14.20 -27.89 33.54
C THR A 72 -14.25 -27.77 35.06
N ARG A 73 -14.41 -28.90 35.76
CA ARG A 73 -14.41 -28.92 37.22
C ARG A 73 -13.08 -28.43 37.76
N PRO A 74 -13.06 -27.48 38.71
CA PRO A 74 -11.82 -27.03 39.35
C PRO A 74 -11.03 -28.18 39.95
N GLN A 75 -9.71 -28.16 39.81
CA GLN A 75 -8.83 -29.21 40.34
C GLN A 75 -8.38 -28.99 41.79
N CYS A 76 -8.89 -27.94 42.42
CA CYS A 76 -8.57 -27.63 43.81
C CYS A 76 -9.55 -28.36 44.78
N GLU A 77 -9.10 -28.60 46.01
CA GLU A 77 -9.91 -29.17 47.05
C GLU A 77 -10.79 -28.11 47.72
N ARG A 78 -12.12 -28.30 47.64
CA ARG A 78 -13.11 -27.33 48.17
C ARG A 78 -13.11 -27.26 49.73
N ASN A 79 -12.92 -28.37 50.38
CA ASN A 79 -12.92 -28.47 51.84
C ASN A 79 -11.50 -28.85 52.33
N ILE A 80 -10.67 -27.83 52.57
CA ILE A 80 -9.36 -28.03 53.12
C ILE A 80 -9.37 -27.78 54.61
N ASN A 81 -8.75 -28.65 55.42
CA ASN A 81 -8.42 -28.31 56.79
C ASN A 81 -7.25 -27.30 56.79
N VAL A 82 -7.59 -26.03 57.02
CA VAL A 82 -6.63 -24.89 56.89
C VAL A 82 -5.43 -25.12 57.81
N ASP A 83 -5.64 -25.54 59.06
CA ASP A 83 -4.54 -25.71 60.00
C ASP A 83 -3.59 -26.84 59.58
N GLN A 84 -4.14 -27.94 59.13
CA GLN A 84 -3.33 -29.05 58.59
C GLN A 84 -2.54 -28.64 57.34
N ARG A 85 -3.16 -27.87 56.43
CA ARG A 85 -2.51 -27.40 55.22
C ARG A 85 -1.41 -26.37 55.49
N VAL A 86 -1.64 -25.46 56.44
CA VAL A 86 -0.62 -24.50 56.90
C VAL A 86 0.57 -25.21 57.47
N GLN A 87 0.40 -26.24 58.33
CA GLN A 87 1.48 -27.04 58.88
C GLN A 87 2.27 -27.82 57.82
N GLN A 88 1.56 -28.35 56.80
CA GLN A 88 2.19 -29.01 55.66
C GLN A 88 3.04 -28.04 54.83
N GLN A 89 2.49 -26.83 54.58
CA GLN A 89 3.21 -25.82 53.80
C GLN A 89 4.45 -25.27 54.51
N ILE A 90 4.35 -25.03 55.83
CA ILE A 90 5.50 -24.60 56.64
C ILE A 90 6.59 -25.66 56.65
N LYS A 91 6.21 -26.96 56.70
CA LYS A 91 7.19 -28.06 56.62
C LYS A 91 7.81 -28.15 55.23
N ALA A 92 7.01 -27.90 54.19
CA ALA A 92 7.52 -27.87 52.82
C ALA A 92 8.48 -26.68 52.58
N ASP A 93 8.10 -25.49 53.04
CA ASP A 93 8.90 -24.27 52.93
C ASP A 93 10.24 -24.41 53.73
N ALA A 94 10.23 -25.12 54.89
CA ALA A 94 11.41 -25.39 55.66
C ALA A 94 12.32 -26.48 55.05
N ALA A 95 11.77 -27.31 54.16
CA ALA A 95 12.52 -28.36 53.45
C ALA A 95 12.99 -27.92 52.07
N ASP A 96 12.69 -26.70 51.63
CA ASP A 96 13.10 -26.16 50.36
C ASP A 96 14.59 -25.83 50.37
N GLU A 97 15.32 -26.27 49.38
CA GLU A 97 16.76 -26.07 49.18
C GLU A 97 17.19 -24.58 49.17
N TYR A 98 16.24 -23.68 48.91
CA TYR A 98 16.41 -22.21 48.88
C TYR A 98 15.91 -21.48 50.13
N ALA A 99 15.44 -22.21 51.13
CA ALA A 99 14.87 -21.63 52.38
C ALA A 99 15.87 -20.70 53.10
N ASP A 100 17.16 -21.03 53.03
CA ASP A 100 18.25 -20.23 53.62
C ASP A 100 18.49 -18.90 52.92
N PHE A 101 18.05 -18.78 51.67
CA PHE A 101 18.27 -17.59 50.83
C PHE A 101 17.13 -16.60 50.90
N PHE A 102 15.86 -17.10 50.91
CA PHE A 102 14.66 -16.28 50.84
C PHE A 102 13.96 -16.14 52.21
N GLY A 103 14.42 -16.84 53.22
CA GLY A 103 13.80 -16.90 54.56
C GLY A 103 12.52 -17.73 54.58
N VAL A 104 12.20 -18.35 55.71
CA VAL A 104 10.94 -19.10 55.89
C VAL A 104 9.81 -18.11 56.11
N ARG A 105 8.72 -18.23 55.34
CA ARG A 105 7.53 -17.41 55.49
C ARG A 105 6.94 -17.55 56.89
N SER A 106 6.40 -16.47 57.44
CA SER A 106 5.77 -16.52 58.76
C SER A 106 4.48 -17.38 58.71
N GLU A 107 4.11 -18.01 59.81
CA GLU A 107 2.88 -18.77 59.89
C GLU A 107 1.65 -17.94 59.51
N ALA A 108 1.67 -16.66 59.86
CA ALA A 108 0.60 -15.73 59.50
C ALA A 108 0.49 -15.52 57.99
N ASP A 109 1.61 -15.38 57.28
CA ASP A 109 1.64 -15.21 55.82
C ASP A 109 1.22 -16.49 55.09
N VAL A 110 1.69 -17.66 55.58
CA VAL A 110 1.27 -18.96 55.03
C VAL A 110 -0.20 -19.19 55.24
N ARG A 111 -0.74 -18.84 56.41
CA ARG A 111 -2.16 -18.95 56.72
C ARG A 111 -2.99 -18.03 55.83
N ALA A 112 -2.56 -16.79 55.63
CA ALA A 112 -3.23 -15.85 54.74
C ALA A 112 -3.27 -16.38 53.30
N ALA A 113 -2.14 -16.92 52.80
CA ALA A 113 -2.04 -17.51 51.47
C ALA A 113 -2.95 -18.75 51.30
N VAL A 114 -3.02 -19.63 52.30
CA VAL A 114 -3.90 -20.82 52.29
C VAL A 114 -5.38 -20.40 52.30
N LEU A 115 -5.76 -19.42 53.12
CA LEU A 115 -7.13 -18.88 53.16
C LEU A 115 -7.49 -18.22 51.81
N GLN A 116 -6.60 -17.44 51.26
CA GLN A 116 -6.81 -16.85 49.93
C GLN A 116 -6.96 -17.92 48.85
N ALA A 117 -6.12 -18.95 48.85
CA ALA A 117 -6.24 -20.07 47.90
C ALA A 117 -7.56 -20.83 48.04
N GLN A 118 -8.03 -21.00 49.29
CA GLN A 118 -9.33 -21.63 49.59
C GLN A 118 -10.47 -20.75 49.06
N GLN A 119 -10.42 -19.44 49.28
CA GLN A 119 -11.43 -18.51 48.77
C GLN A 119 -11.49 -18.54 47.24
N VAL A 120 -10.33 -18.48 46.56
CA VAL A 120 -10.25 -18.58 45.07
C VAL A 120 -10.80 -19.93 44.59
N CYS A 121 -10.54 -21.02 45.34
CA CYS A 121 -11.09 -22.33 45.02
C CYS A 121 -12.62 -22.36 45.16
N GLU A 122 -13.18 -21.81 46.25
CA GLU A 122 -14.63 -21.73 46.46
C GLU A 122 -15.30 -20.88 45.35
N GLU A 123 -14.74 -19.71 45.05
CA GLU A 123 -15.21 -18.85 43.95
C GLU A 123 -15.19 -19.60 42.61
N SER A 124 -14.14 -20.39 42.34
CA SER A 124 -14.02 -21.20 41.12
C SER A 124 -15.11 -22.28 41.03
N TYR A 125 -15.44 -22.93 42.15
CA TYR A 125 -16.54 -23.91 42.24
C TYR A 125 -17.89 -23.24 42.08
N LEU A 126 -18.13 -22.10 42.72
CA LEU A 126 -19.37 -21.33 42.56
C LEU A 126 -19.58 -20.89 41.12
N PHE A 127 -18.49 -20.47 40.44
CA PHE A 127 -18.55 -20.14 39.03
C PHE A 127 -18.85 -21.39 38.16
N TYR A 128 -18.18 -22.51 38.42
CA TYR A 128 -18.41 -23.78 37.74
C TYR A 128 -19.86 -24.25 37.87
N ASP A 129 -20.40 -24.25 39.11
CA ASP A 129 -21.76 -24.68 39.41
C ASP A 129 -22.78 -23.79 38.66
N LYS A 130 -22.59 -22.46 38.64
CA LYS A 130 -23.40 -21.51 37.88
C LYS A 130 -23.29 -21.78 36.36
N ALA A 131 -22.09 -21.98 35.84
CA ALA A 131 -21.87 -22.21 34.41
C ALA A 131 -22.53 -23.52 33.94
N ILE A 132 -22.44 -24.61 34.73
CA ILE A 132 -23.11 -25.89 34.45
C ILE A 132 -24.62 -25.75 34.48
N GLN A 133 -25.19 -25.10 35.49
CA GLN A 133 -26.63 -24.83 35.56
C GLN A 133 -27.10 -24.04 34.33
N HIS A 134 -26.34 -23.01 33.94
CA HIS A 134 -26.66 -22.20 32.78
C HIS A 134 -26.64 -23.01 31.46
N VAL A 135 -25.61 -23.87 31.25
CA VAL A 135 -25.53 -24.77 30.10
C VAL A 135 -26.65 -25.79 30.08
N GLN A 136 -27.09 -26.30 31.26
CA GLN A 136 -28.23 -27.23 31.37
C GLN A 136 -29.56 -26.55 31.05
N ALA A 137 -29.73 -25.29 31.46
CA ALA A 137 -30.93 -24.49 31.17
C ALA A 137 -31.03 -24.13 29.68
N HIS A 138 -29.88 -24.03 28.96
CA HIS A 138 -29.81 -23.65 27.54
C HIS A 138 -29.09 -24.73 26.72
N PRO A 139 -29.70 -25.89 26.39
CA PRO A 139 -29.01 -26.98 25.67
C PRO A 139 -28.47 -26.59 24.29
N SER A 140 -29.08 -25.57 23.65
CA SER A 140 -28.66 -25.01 22.34
C SER A 140 -27.28 -24.36 22.37
N ILE A 141 -26.77 -23.98 23.54
CA ILE A 141 -25.43 -23.46 23.75
C ILE A 141 -24.34 -24.36 23.14
N ARG A 142 -24.49 -25.68 23.30
CA ARG A 142 -23.52 -26.67 22.79
C ARG A 142 -23.46 -26.62 21.25
N ALA A 143 -24.61 -26.59 20.61
CA ALA A 143 -24.68 -26.52 19.13
C ALA A 143 -24.13 -25.18 18.63
N TYR A 144 -24.50 -24.07 19.28
CA TYR A 144 -24.02 -22.74 18.92
C TYR A 144 -22.51 -22.61 19.10
N ARG A 145 -21.96 -23.04 20.21
CA ARG A 145 -20.54 -23.09 20.50
C ARG A 145 -19.77 -23.90 19.46
N THR A 146 -20.26 -25.11 19.11
CA THR A 146 -19.64 -25.95 18.09
C THR A 146 -19.62 -25.24 16.74
N PHE A 147 -20.70 -24.57 16.35
CA PHE A 147 -20.77 -23.79 15.13
C PHE A 147 -19.78 -22.60 15.15
N GLU A 148 -19.81 -21.78 16.22
CA GLU A 148 -18.93 -20.60 16.37
C GLU A 148 -17.45 -20.99 16.39
N THR A 149 -17.06 -22.00 17.16
CA THR A 149 -15.66 -22.44 17.26
C THR A 149 -15.18 -23.13 15.99
N SER A 150 -16.04 -23.89 15.28
CA SER A 150 -15.72 -24.48 13.99
C SER A 150 -15.53 -23.39 12.92
N PHE A 151 -16.42 -22.39 12.91
CA PHE A 151 -16.28 -21.23 12.02
C PHE A 151 -14.96 -20.50 12.28
N PHE A 152 -14.63 -20.21 13.55
CA PHE A 152 -13.36 -19.61 13.92
C PHE A 152 -12.16 -20.46 13.45
N GLY A 153 -12.23 -21.78 13.61
CA GLY A 153 -11.16 -22.70 13.19
C GLY A 153 -10.78 -22.59 11.72
N ILE A 154 -11.76 -22.27 10.84
CA ILE A 154 -11.51 -22.06 9.41
C ILE A 154 -10.57 -20.87 9.17
N PHE A 155 -10.73 -19.78 9.94
CA PHE A 155 -9.94 -18.56 9.78
C PHE A 155 -8.69 -18.54 10.64
N LYS A 156 -8.63 -19.36 11.69
CA LYS A 156 -7.52 -19.42 12.63
C LYS A 156 -6.19 -19.63 11.92
N PHE A 157 -6.13 -20.58 10.99
CA PHE A 157 -4.93 -20.82 10.18
C PHE A 157 -4.45 -19.57 9.47
N GLY A 158 -5.35 -18.85 8.80
CA GLY A 158 -5.00 -17.62 8.08
C GLY A 158 -4.54 -16.49 9.01
N THR A 159 -5.20 -16.35 10.17
CA THR A 159 -4.88 -15.32 11.15
C THR A 159 -3.52 -15.57 11.80
N GLU A 160 -3.20 -16.81 12.15
CA GLU A 160 -1.92 -17.20 12.75
C GLU A 160 -0.78 -17.18 11.72
N ASN A 161 -1.06 -17.47 10.43
CA ASN A 161 -0.05 -17.57 9.38
C ASN A 161 0.01 -16.35 8.44
N ARG A 162 -0.43 -15.17 8.87
CA ARG A 162 -0.40 -13.93 8.04
C ARG A 162 1.00 -13.63 7.49
N ALA A 163 2.03 -13.82 8.30
CA ALA A 163 3.42 -13.64 7.89
C ALA A 163 3.80 -14.58 6.75
N LEU A 164 3.42 -15.86 6.85
CA LEU A 164 3.68 -16.86 5.82
C LEU A 164 2.93 -16.53 4.51
N LEU A 165 1.66 -16.11 4.59
CA LEU A 165 0.86 -15.70 3.43
C LEU A 165 1.51 -14.50 2.72
N LEU A 166 1.96 -13.49 3.48
CA LEU A 166 2.67 -12.35 2.92
C LEU A 166 3.95 -12.77 2.20
N VAL A 167 4.80 -13.57 2.85
CA VAL A 167 6.10 -13.95 2.27
C VAL A 167 5.90 -14.80 1.01
N ILE A 168 4.94 -15.73 0.98
CA ILE A 168 4.60 -16.50 -0.23
C ILE A 168 4.16 -15.53 -1.34
N MET A 169 3.29 -14.57 -1.05
CA MET A 169 2.83 -13.59 -2.03
C MET A 169 4.00 -12.77 -2.58
N VAL A 170 4.90 -12.31 -1.73
CA VAL A 170 6.11 -11.57 -2.14
C VAL A 170 7.03 -12.43 -2.98
N VAL A 171 7.22 -13.70 -2.66
CA VAL A 171 8.04 -14.64 -3.46
C VAL A 171 7.53 -14.71 -4.90
N PHE A 172 6.23 -14.99 -5.10
CA PHE A 172 5.67 -15.10 -6.45
C PHE A 172 5.66 -13.76 -7.19
N ALA A 173 5.36 -12.67 -6.49
CA ALA A 173 5.32 -11.33 -7.06
C ALA A 173 6.71 -10.83 -7.47
N ALA A 174 7.73 -11.00 -6.63
CA ALA A 174 9.10 -10.56 -6.89
C ALA A 174 9.76 -11.33 -8.04
N ILE A 175 9.57 -12.65 -8.08
CA ILE A 175 10.04 -13.47 -9.20
C ILE A 175 9.38 -13.00 -10.51
N SER A 176 8.06 -12.75 -10.49
CA SER A 176 7.34 -12.26 -11.67
C SER A 176 7.83 -10.88 -12.10
N ALA A 177 8.00 -9.94 -11.16
CA ALA A 177 8.52 -8.61 -11.45
C ALA A 177 9.93 -8.65 -12.05
N THR A 178 10.81 -9.51 -11.54
CA THR A 178 12.18 -9.69 -12.06
C THR A 178 12.19 -10.33 -13.45
N LEU A 179 11.35 -11.32 -13.69
CA LEU A 179 11.22 -11.95 -15.01
C LEU A 179 10.65 -10.98 -16.06
N LYS A 180 9.71 -10.09 -15.68
CA LYS A 180 9.13 -9.06 -16.56
C LYS A 180 10.01 -7.80 -16.65
N THR A 181 11.10 -7.70 -15.90
CA THR A 181 11.90 -6.46 -15.74
C THR A 181 11.04 -5.26 -15.31
N HIS A 182 10.04 -5.53 -14.44
CA HIS A 182 9.03 -4.56 -14.01
C HIS A 182 9.40 -4.00 -12.62
N HIS A 183 10.59 -3.43 -12.51
CA HIS A 183 11.06 -2.76 -11.30
C HIS A 183 11.12 -1.25 -11.51
N ILE A 184 10.99 -0.49 -10.42
CA ILE A 184 11.02 0.96 -10.44
C ILE A 184 12.46 1.44 -10.60
N GLY A 185 12.76 2.10 -11.71
CA GLY A 185 14.04 2.71 -12.02
C GLY A 185 13.86 4.10 -12.62
N LEU A 186 14.93 4.91 -12.60
CA LEU A 186 14.87 6.28 -13.13
C LEU A 186 14.63 6.32 -14.65
N ARG A 187 14.96 5.23 -15.34
CA ARG A 187 14.72 5.04 -16.77
C ARG A 187 14.47 3.58 -17.07
N SER A 188 13.55 3.29 -17.98
CA SER A 188 13.36 1.92 -18.49
C SER A 188 14.55 1.49 -19.36
N PRO A 189 15.07 0.26 -19.19
CA PRO A 189 16.18 -0.24 -20.02
C PRO A 189 15.71 -0.41 -21.46
N SER A 190 16.42 0.20 -22.41
CA SER A 190 16.06 0.18 -23.83
C SER A 190 17.21 -0.27 -24.75
N THR A 191 18.44 -0.03 -24.35
CA THR A 191 19.64 -0.38 -25.14
C THR A 191 20.30 -1.65 -24.58
N ARG A 192 21.16 -2.26 -25.38
CA ARG A 192 21.94 -3.44 -24.97
C ARG A 192 22.83 -3.16 -23.75
N ILE A 193 23.39 -1.95 -23.67
CA ILE A 193 24.21 -1.52 -22.54
C ILE A 193 23.34 -1.36 -21.28
N ASP A 194 22.14 -0.78 -21.42
CA ASP A 194 21.20 -0.66 -20.31
C ASP A 194 20.87 -2.03 -19.69
N PHE A 195 20.48 -3.02 -20.53
CA PHE A 195 20.17 -4.37 -20.04
C PHE A 195 21.36 -5.05 -19.39
N LYS A 196 22.59 -4.81 -19.88
CA LYS A 196 23.81 -5.38 -19.29
C LYS A 196 24.07 -4.80 -17.90
N VAL A 197 24.04 -3.48 -17.75
CA VAL A 197 24.25 -2.79 -16.46
C VAL A 197 23.13 -3.13 -15.49
N TYR A 198 21.88 -3.11 -15.95
CA TYR A 198 20.72 -3.55 -15.19
C TYR A 198 20.90 -4.97 -14.62
N SER A 199 21.19 -5.95 -15.48
CA SER A 199 21.29 -7.36 -15.06
C SER A 199 22.47 -7.62 -14.11
N VAL A 200 23.61 -6.93 -14.31
CA VAL A 200 24.76 -7.05 -13.39
C VAL A 200 24.44 -6.44 -12.03
N ALA A 201 23.84 -5.25 -12.00
CA ALA A 201 23.43 -4.63 -10.74
C ALA A 201 22.41 -5.49 -9.98
N MET A 202 21.43 -6.05 -10.69
CA MET A 202 20.44 -6.99 -10.13
C MET A 202 21.11 -8.25 -9.58
N LEU A 203 22.08 -8.80 -10.27
CA LEU A 203 22.82 -9.98 -9.82
C LEU A 203 23.55 -9.68 -8.50
N VAL A 204 24.27 -8.56 -8.43
CA VAL A 204 25.00 -8.15 -7.23
C VAL A 204 24.03 -7.88 -6.06
N ALA A 205 22.97 -7.14 -6.30
CA ALA A 205 21.94 -6.84 -5.30
C ALA A 205 21.32 -8.10 -4.69
N ASN A 206 20.86 -9.00 -5.56
CA ASN A 206 20.21 -10.24 -5.11
C ASN A 206 21.19 -11.20 -4.45
N ALA A 207 22.47 -11.22 -4.85
CA ALA A 207 23.52 -11.99 -4.20
C ALA A 207 23.77 -11.51 -2.75
N PHE A 208 23.83 -10.19 -2.51
CA PHE A 208 23.94 -9.64 -1.15
C PHE A 208 22.73 -10.04 -0.30
N LEU A 209 21.52 -9.95 -0.84
CA LEU A 209 20.30 -10.33 -0.13
C LEU A 209 20.26 -11.83 0.19
N ALA A 210 20.67 -12.68 -0.74
CA ALA A 210 20.78 -14.12 -0.53
C ALA A 210 21.83 -14.44 0.55
N PHE A 211 22.99 -13.81 0.50
CA PHE A 211 24.05 -13.98 1.48
C PHE A 211 23.61 -13.50 2.87
N SER A 212 22.98 -12.34 2.96
CA SER A 212 22.49 -11.80 4.22
C SER A 212 21.39 -12.65 4.84
N SER A 213 20.43 -13.15 4.02
CA SER A 213 19.39 -14.06 4.51
C SER A 213 19.96 -15.39 5.00
N TYR A 214 20.98 -15.93 4.33
CA TYR A 214 21.69 -17.11 4.79
C TYR A 214 22.44 -16.85 6.11
N SER A 215 23.15 -15.71 6.21
CA SER A 215 23.87 -15.32 7.41
C SER A 215 22.93 -15.14 8.60
N GLN A 216 21.75 -14.54 8.40
CA GLN A 216 20.71 -14.43 9.41
C GLN A 216 20.24 -15.81 9.90
N TYR A 217 19.92 -16.70 8.97
CA TYR A 217 19.48 -18.06 9.30
C TYR A 217 20.56 -18.79 10.15
N GLN A 218 21.85 -18.71 9.76
CA GLN A 218 22.94 -19.30 10.51
C GLN A 218 23.11 -18.68 11.89
N SER A 219 22.98 -17.36 12.01
CA SER A 219 23.06 -16.67 13.30
C SER A 219 21.96 -17.15 14.26
N VAL A 220 20.72 -17.26 13.78
CA VAL A 220 19.60 -17.75 14.60
C VAL A 220 19.79 -19.23 14.96
N LEU A 221 20.30 -20.05 14.02
CA LEU A 221 20.58 -21.46 14.29
C LEU A 221 21.63 -21.63 15.39
N ASN A 222 22.69 -20.81 15.35
CA ASN A 222 23.80 -20.84 16.32
C ASN A 222 23.42 -20.24 17.69
N SER A 223 22.37 -19.42 17.76
CA SER A 223 21.91 -18.84 19.03
C SER A 223 21.19 -19.85 19.93
N GLY A 224 20.83 -21.03 19.41
CA GLY A 224 20.10 -22.05 20.17
C GLY A 224 18.62 -21.72 20.47
N VAL A 225 18.15 -20.57 20.02
CA VAL A 225 16.73 -20.18 20.19
C VAL A 225 15.83 -21.03 19.29
N PRO A 226 14.77 -21.65 19.81
CA PRO A 226 13.86 -22.45 19.00
C PRO A 226 13.13 -21.57 17.98
N MET A 227 13.33 -21.83 16.69
CA MET A 227 12.77 -21.00 15.60
C MET A 227 11.27 -21.16 15.40
N GLY A 228 10.65 -22.24 15.87
CA GLY A 228 9.23 -22.51 15.64
C GLY A 228 8.84 -22.43 14.15
N GLU A 229 7.73 -21.77 13.86
CA GLU A 229 7.24 -21.58 12.49
C GLU A 229 8.07 -20.56 11.69
N MET A 230 8.85 -19.68 12.35
CA MET A 230 9.73 -18.72 11.69
C MET A 230 10.78 -19.38 10.80
N LYS A 231 11.11 -20.65 11.05
CA LYS A 231 12.01 -21.44 10.19
C LYS A 231 11.57 -21.45 8.73
N TYR A 232 10.28 -21.60 8.46
CA TYR A 232 9.76 -21.59 7.09
C TYR A 232 9.92 -20.23 6.41
N ILE A 233 9.79 -19.14 7.17
CA ILE A 233 9.97 -17.78 6.67
C ILE A 233 11.42 -17.52 6.26
N TYR A 234 12.40 -17.92 7.10
CA TYR A 234 13.81 -17.83 6.74
C TYR A 234 14.14 -18.63 5.47
N TRP A 235 13.58 -19.84 5.32
CA TRP A 235 13.76 -20.65 4.13
C TRP A 235 13.17 -19.98 2.89
N LEU A 236 11.99 -19.39 3.00
CA LEU A 236 11.37 -18.69 1.88
C LEU A 236 12.19 -17.49 1.42
N TRP A 237 12.75 -16.70 2.33
CA TRP A 237 13.65 -15.61 1.98
C TRP A 237 14.92 -16.10 1.27
N MET A 238 15.56 -17.15 1.78
CA MET A 238 16.72 -17.74 1.12
C MET A 238 16.38 -18.29 -0.28
N ILE A 239 15.25 -18.98 -0.43
CA ILE A 239 14.78 -19.48 -1.72
C ILE A 239 14.51 -18.32 -2.68
N LEU A 240 13.80 -17.28 -2.23
CA LEU A 240 13.51 -16.11 -3.04
C LEU A 240 14.77 -15.47 -3.59
N PHE A 241 15.68 -15.03 -2.72
CA PHE A 241 16.85 -14.29 -3.18
C PHE A 241 17.85 -15.15 -3.94
N SER A 242 17.93 -16.44 -3.63
CA SER A 242 18.69 -17.39 -4.46
C SER A 242 18.09 -17.53 -5.86
N ALA A 243 16.76 -17.66 -5.96
CA ALA A 243 16.07 -17.69 -7.24
C ALA A 243 16.24 -16.39 -8.04
N LEU A 244 16.11 -15.23 -7.39
CA LEU A 244 16.35 -13.92 -8.02
C LEU A 244 17.80 -13.77 -8.49
N THR A 245 18.78 -14.26 -7.73
CA THR A 245 20.20 -14.29 -8.12
C THR A 245 20.40 -15.14 -9.36
N LEU A 246 19.82 -16.34 -9.41
CA LEU A 246 19.90 -17.24 -10.58
C LEU A 246 19.21 -16.64 -11.82
N ILE A 247 18.05 -15.99 -11.65
CA ILE A 247 17.34 -15.31 -12.74
C ILE A 247 18.20 -14.14 -13.26
N SER A 248 18.79 -13.35 -12.37
CA SER A 248 19.65 -12.23 -12.73
C SER A 248 20.93 -12.72 -13.44
N LEU A 249 21.53 -13.81 -12.97
CA LEU A 249 22.68 -14.46 -13.63
C LEU A 249 22.30 -14.92 -15.05
N TYR A 250 21.14 -15.53 -15.21
CA TYR A 250 20.64 -15.92 -16.51
C TYR A 250 20.44 -14.72 -17.44
N GLN A 251 19.92 -13.58 -16.91
CA GLN A 251 19.75 -12.34 -17.68
C GLN A 251 21.06 -11.68 -18.06
N VAL A 252 22.14 -11.84 -17.26
CA VAL A 252 23.50 -11.40 -17.63
C VAL A 252 24.02 -12.19 -18.82
N ILE A 253 23.80 -13.52 -18.84
CA ILE A 253 24.26 -14.41 -19.91
C ILE A 253 23.41 -14.24 -21.17
N LYS A 254 22.08 -14.22 -21.01
CA LYS A 254 21.12 -14.14 -22.12
C LYS A 254 20.26 -12.89 -21.98
N GLN A 255 20.76 -11.80 -22.54
CA GLN A 255 20.11 -10.49 -22.49
C GLN A 255 18.78 -10.47 -23.26
N PRO A 256 17.76 -9.71 -22.80
CA PRO A 256 16.58 -9.38 -23.59
C PRO A 256 16.96 -8.66 -24.89
N LYS A 257 16.11 -8.75 -25.91
CA LYS A 257 16.32 -8.01 -27.15
C LYS A 257 16.21 -6.51 -26.90
N PRO A 258 17.20 -5.70 -27.29
CA PRO A 258 17.13 -4.26 -27.15
C PRO A 258 16.05 -3.67 -28.09
N THR A 259 15.38 -2.62 -27.63
CA THR A 259 14.41 -1.86 -28.43
C THR A 259 15.06 -0.72 -29.22
N ARG A 260 16.28 -0.30 -28.83
CA ARG A 260 17.06 0.75 -29.47
C ARG A 260 18.51 0.30 -29.58
N GLU A 261 19.17 0.71 -30.69
CA GLU A 261 20.59 0.51 -30.88
C GLU A 261 21.39 1.62 -30.18
N GLY A 262 22.69 1.35 -29.89
CA GLY A 262 23.58 2.28 -29.21
C GLY A 262 23.45 2.21 -27.67
N GLY A 263 23.71 3.31 -27.00
CA GLY A 263 23.64 3.47 -25.53
C GLY A 263 24.90 4.11 -24.95
N SER A 264 24.74 4.79 -23.82
CA SER A 264 25.84 5.37 -23.04
C SER A 264 25.95 4.62 -21.71
N PHE A 265 27.19 4.27 -21.33
CA PHE A 265 27.42 3.58 -20.05
C PHE A 265 26.93 4.40 -18.84
N GLY A 266 27.17 5.74 -18.86
CA GLY A 266 26.70 6.62 -17.78
C GLY A 266 25.16 6.67 -17.69
N LEU A 267 24.46 6.72 -18.84
CA LEU A 267 23.00 6.69 -18.85
C LEU A 267 22.41 5.32 -18.48
N ALA A 268 23.17 4.25 -18.65
CA ALA A 268 22.72 2.90 -18.30
C ALA A 268 22.55 2.71 -16.79
N PHE A 269 23.28 3.43 -15.96
CA PHE A 269 23.05 3.42 -14.50
C PHE A 269 21.66 3.90 -14.14
N LEU A 270 21.08 4.84 -14.87
CA LEU A 270 19.69 5.31 -14.61
C LEU A 270 18.64 4.22 -14.88
N SER A 271 19.00 3.14 -15.57
CA SER A 271 18.09 2.00 -15.77
C SER A 271 18.13 0.96 -14.66
N VAL A 272 19.10 1.05 -13.74
CA VAL A 272 19.18 0.17 -12.57
C VAL A 272 18.00 0.45 -11.63
N PRO A 273 17.29 -0.56 -11.14
CA PRO A 273 16.19 -0.36 -10.19
C PRO A 273 16.65 0.25 -8.87
N LEU A 274 15.79 1.09 -8.29
CA LEU A 274 16.07 1.75 -7.00
C LEU A 274 16.37 0.75 -5.90
N TYR A 275 15.62 -0.36 -5.83
CA TYR A 275 15.86 -1.38 -4.82
C TYR A 275 17.25 -2.04 -4.96
N ALA A 276 17.78 -2.15 -6.18
CA ALA A 276 19.11 -2.70 -6.39
C ALA A 276 20.19 -1.76 -5.83
N TYR A 277 20.04 -0.46 -5.98
CA TYR A 277 20.92 0.52 -5.33
C TYR A 277 20.87 0.40 -3.81
N MET A 278 19.67 0.33 -3.23
CA MET A 278 19.49 0.17 -1.78
C MET A 278 20.13 -1.14 -1.29
N ALA A 279 19.90 -2.26 -1.99
CA ALA A 279 20.45 -3.56 -1.63
C ALA A 279 21.98 -3.59 -1.73
N ILE A 280 22.58 -3.00 -2.76
CA ILE A 280 24.03 -2.94 -2.92
C ILE A 280 24.64 -2.05 -1.84
N THR A 281 24.09 -0.86 -1.62
CA THR A 281 24.60 0.08 -0.61
C THR A 281 24.53 -0.51 0.78
N THR A 282 23.38 -1.05 1.21
CA THR A 282 23.23 -1.65 2.53
C THR A 282 24.02 -2.94 2.64
N GLY A 283 24.09 -3.77 1.59
CA GLY A 283 24.87 -5.01 1.57
C GLY A 283 26.37 -4.77 1.76
N ILE A 284 26.94 -3.79 1.04
CA ILE A 284 28.34 -3.39 1.19
C ILE A 284 28.61 -2.89 2.61
N ASN A 285 27.78 -1.96 3.11
CA ASN A 285 28.01 -1.36 4.42
C ASN A 285 27.88 -2.40 5.55
N PHE A 286 26.80 -3.16 5.58
CA PHE A 286 26.61 -4.18 6.61
C PHE A 286 27.71 -5.27 6.57
N THR A 287 28.12 -5.71 5.36
CA THR A 287 29.07 -6.83 5.24
C THR A 287 30.52 -6.42 5.48
N PHE A 288 30.96 -5.27 4.91
CA PHE A 288 32.37 -4.93 4.87
C PHE A 288 32.78 -3.82 5.85
N PHE A 289 31.85 -2.92 6.21
CA PHE A 289 32.18 -1.81 7.10
C PHE A 289 31.70 -2.05 8.54
N MET A 290 30.59 -2.78 8.74
CA MET A 290 30.02 -3.03 10.07
C MET A 290 30.25 -4.44 10.59
N ASP A 291 30.85 -5.33 9.80
CA ASP A 291 31.01 -6.75 10.12
C ASP A 291 29.68 -7.41 10.59
N TYR A 292 28.60 -7.04 9.93
CA TYR A 292 27.23 -7.44 10.27
C TYR A 292 26.47 -8.01 9.06
N PRO A 293 26.95 -9.12 8.46
CA PRO A 293 26.44 -9.62 7.19
C PRO A 293 24.96 -10.01 7.20
N MET A 294 24.37 -10.27 8.38
CA MET A 294 22.95 -10.59 8.55
C MET A 294 22.04 -9.34 8.55
N GLY A 295 22.59 -8.12 8.49
CA GLY A 295 21.85 -6.88 8.69
C GLY A 295 20.67 -6.72 7.74
N GLN A 296 20.85 -6.91 6.43
CA GLN A 296 19.73 -6.81 5.48
C GLN A 296 18.63 -7.82 5.80
N GLY A 297 19.00 -9.07 6.12
CA GLY A 297 18.03 -10.12 6.46
C GLY A 297 17.20 -9.76 7.70
N ILE A 298 17.81 -9.20 8.74
CA ILE A 298 17.12 -8.78 9.97
C ILE A 298 16.09 -7.69 9.67
N TYR A 299 16.48 -6.65 8.92
CA TYR A 299 15.55 -5.56 8.57
C TYR A 299 14.46 -6.01 7.59
N LEU A 300 14.73 -6.96 6.70
CA LEU A 300 13.68 -7.63 5.91
C LEU A 300 12.69 -8.39 6.81
N GLY A 301 13.14 -8.90 7.95
CA GLY A 301 12.29 -9.56 8.95
C GLY A 301 11.20 -8.64 9.53
N GLN A 302 11.44 -7.33 9.61
CA GLN A 302 10.42 -6.36 10.07
C GLN A 302 9.17 -6.34 9.15
N LEU A 303 9.32 -6.65 7.87
CA LEU A 303 8.18 -6.81 6.96
C LEU A 303 7.23 -7.91 7.43
N VAL A 304 7.75 -8.94 8.08
CA VAL A 304 6.99 -10.05 8.65
C VAL A 304 6.24 -9.62 9.91
N GLU A 305 6.85 -8.78 10.74
CA GLU A 305 6.23 -8.22 11.95
C GLU A 305 5.01 -7.36 11.59
N PHE A 306 5.09 -6.60 10.49
CA PHE A 306 4.02 -5.77 9.96
C PHE A 306 3.18 -6.48 8.89
N SER A 307 3.13 -7.82 8.88
CA SER A 307 2.48 -8.62 7.83
C SER A 307 1.02 -8.22 7.57
N SER A 308 0.24 -7.89 8.61
CA SER A 308 -1.15 -7.41 8.45
C SER A 308 -1.21 -6.12 7.63
N ILE A 309 -0.30 -5.17 7.86
CA ILE A 309 -0.25 -3.89 7.15
C ILE A 309 0.08 -4.12 5.67
N PHE A 310 1.07 -4.97 5.38
CA PHE A 310 1.48 -5.26 4.00
C PHE A 310 0.45 -6.10 3.23
N LEU A 311 -0.27 -7.01 3.90
CA LEU A 311 -1.40 -7.73 3.30
C LEU A 311 -2.55 -6.76 2.97
N ASN A 312 -2.86 -5.83 3.87
CA ASN A 312 -3.84 -4.77 3.63
C ASN A 312 -3.41 -3.85 2.48
N LEU A 313 -2.12 -3.51 2.41
CA LEU A 313 -1.56 -2.75 1.27
C LEU A 313 -1.74 -3.51 -0.05
N ALA A 314 -1.49 -4.82 -0.07
CA ALA A 314 -1.71 -5.65 -1.26
C ALA A 314 -3.18 -5.66 -1.70
N LEU A 315 -4.13 -5.73 -0.75
CA LEU A 315 -5.56 -5.59 -1.03
C LEU A 315 -5.91 -4.21 -1.60
N PHE A 316 -5.29 -3.13 -1.11
CA PHE A 316 -5.50 -1.79 -1.66
C PHE A 316 -4.92 -1.64 -3.07
N ILE A 317 -3.73 -2.21 -3.35
CA ILE A 317 -3.17 -2.24 -4.71
C ILE A 317 -4.15 -2.97 -5.64
N TRP A 318 -4.66 -4.12 -5.21
CA TRP A 318 -5.63 -4.87 -5.99
C TRP A 318 -6.93 -4.09 -6.19
N ALA A 319 -7.46 -3.42 -5.17
CA ALA A 319 -8.60 -2.53 -5.28
C ALA A 319 -8.36 -1.41 -6.30
N GLY A 320 -7.18 -0.78 -6.31
CA GLY A 320 -6.78 0.20 -7.32
C GLY A 320 -6.82 -0.37 -8.74
N MET A 321 -6.29 -1.59 -8.93
CA MET A 321 -6.32 -2.27 -10.24
C MET A 321 -7.73 -2.72 -10.64
N LEU A 322 -8.59 -3.10 -9.68
CA LEU A 322 -10.01 -3.37 -9.93
C LEU A 322 -10.76 -2.10 -10.34
N LEU A 323 -10.54 -0.97 -9.65
CA LEU A 323 -11.14 0.33 -9.99
C LEU A 323 -10.87 0.71 -11.44
N LYS A 324 -9.65 0.47 -11.92
CA LYS A 324 -9.22 0.66 -13.30
C LYS A 324 -10.03 -0.17 -14.31
N GLN A 325 -10.55 -1.33 -13.94
CA GLN A 325 -11.41 -2.16 -14.78
C GLN A 325 -12.88 -1.69 -14.79
N THR A 326 -13.21 -0.63 -14.04
CA THR A 326 -14.53 -0.05 -13.93
C THR A 326 -14.66 1.24 -14.73
N ARG A 327 -15.89 1.67 -14.99
CA ARG A 327 -16.21 2.96 -15.61
C ARG A 327 -16.33 4.13 -14.63
N VAL A 328 -16.15 3.88 -13.33
CA VAL A 328 -16.45 4.88 -12.28
C VAL A 328 -15.69 6.19 -12.49
N VAL A 329 -14.39 6.11 -12.82
CA VAL A 329 -13.55 7.30 -13.04
C VAL A 329 -14.03 8.11 -14.24
N ASP A 330 -14.32 7.45 -15.36
CA ASP A 330 -14.83 8.12 -16.57
C ASP A 330 -16.21 8.74 -16.35
N MET A 331 -17.10 8.06 -15.62
CA MET A 331 -18.41 8.59 -15.28
C MET A 331 -18.32 9.85 -14.42
N PHE A 332 -17.37 9.86 -13.45
CA PHE A 332 -17.09 11.06 -12.67
C PHE A 332 -16.62 12.21 -13.57
N LEU A 333 -15.69 11.94 -14.46
CA LEU A 333 -15.18 12.94 -15.42
C LEU A 333 -16.27 13.44 -16.37
N ASN A 334 -17.21 12.59 -16.77
CA ASN A 334 -18.36 12.98 -17.61
C ASN A 334 -19.32 13.98 -16.92
N ILE A 335 -19.28 14.06 -15.58
CA ILE A 335 -20.02 15.11 -14.84
C ILE A 335 -19.33 16.47 -14.99
N LEU A 336 -17.99 16.48 -15.07
CA LEU A 336 -17.19 17.71 -15.13
C LEU A 336 -17.03 18.24 -16.56
N ARG A 337 -16.94 17.37 -17.58
CA ARG A 337 -16.70 17.74 -18.99
C ARG A 337 -17.68 18.79 -19.55
N PRO A 338 -19.01 18.74 -19.28
CA PRO A 338 -19.95 19.73 -19.82
C PRO A 338 -19.69 21.17 -19.34
N TRP A 339 -19.02 21.33 -18.20
CA TRP A 339 -18.71 22.65 -17.65
C TRP A 339 -17.59 23.37 -18.40
N ASN A 340 -16.85 22.66 -19.26
CA ASN A 340 -15.78 23.21 -20.09
C ASN A 340 -14.83 24.12 -19.27
N LEU A 341 -14.41 23.61 -18.11
CA LEU A 341 -13.58 24.34 -17.17
C LEU A 341 -12.19 24.61 -17.74
N ALA A 342 -11.55 25.69 -17.26
CA ALA A 342 -10.14 25.89 -17.52
C ALA A 342 -9.32 24.71 -17.02
N PRO A 343 -8.22 24.34 -17.71
CA PRO A 343 -7.42 23.14 -17.35
C PRO A 343 -7.00 23.12 -15.89
N GLU A 344 -6.62 24.27 -15.31
CA GLU A 344 -6.18 24.41 -13.94
C GLU A 344 -7.30 24.13 -12.94
N THR A 345 -8.48 24.70 -13.17
CA THR A 345 -9.66 24.48 -12.33
C THR A 345 -10.15 23.03 -12.44
N LEU A 346 -10.18 22.47 -13.66
CA LEU A 346 -10.53 21.06 -13.88
C LEU A 346 -9.57 20.16 -13.15
N THR A 347 -8.27 20.41 -13.28
CA THR A 347 -7.22 19.64 -12.58
C THR A 347 -7.40 19.70 -11.07
N TRP A 348 -7.66 20.86 -10.51
CA TRP A 348 -7.92 21.00 -9.08
C TRP A 348 -9.10 20.13 -8.62
N LEU A 349 -10.22 20.14 -9.34
CA LEU A 349 -11.37 19.29 -9.02
C LEU A 349 -11.04 17.79 -9.16
N ILE A 350 -10.26 17.42 -10.17
CA ILE A 350 -9.77 16.04 -10.35
C ILE A 350 -8.88 15.63 -9.17
N LEU A 351 -7.96 16.50 -8.73
CA LEU A 351 -7.07 16.22 -7.59
C LEU A 351 -7.84 16.12 -6.27
N LEU A 352 -8.87 16.94 -6.06
CA LEU A 352 -9.78 16.81 -4.92
C LEU A 352 -10.49 15.45 -4.90
N ALA A 353 -10.98 15.01 -6.06
CA ALA A 353 -11.62 13.70 -6.17
C ALA A 353 -10.62 12.55 -6.03
N ALA A 354 -9.41 12.72 -6.57
CA ALA A 354 -8.30 11.78 -6.46
C ALA A 354 -7.80 11.60 -5.02
N ALA A 355 -7.97 12.60 -4.18
CA ALA A 355 -7.57 12.53 -2.78
C ALA A 355 -8.32 11.44 -1.99
N LEU A 356 -9.59 11.15 -2.35
CA LEU A 356 -10.37 10.08 -1.71
C LEU A 356 -9.74 8.68 -1.91
N PRO A 357 -9.57 8.17 -3.15
CA PRO A 357 -8.94 6.87 -3.35
C PRO A 357 -7.46 6.84 -2.90
N THR A 358 -6.76 7.97 -2.95
CA THR A 358 -5.39 8.06 -2.39
C THR A 358 -5.39 7.91 -0.88
N ALA A 359 -6.35 8.51 -0.17
CA ALA A 359 -6.52 8.31 1.25
C ALA A 359 -6.74 6.83 1.61
N TYR A 360 -7.53 6.10 0.82
CA TYR A 360 -7.73 4.67 1.05
C TYR A 360 -6.46 3.83 0.87
N THR A 361 -5.64 4.15 -0.13
CA THR A 361 -4.41 3.39 -0.39
C THR A 361 -3.29 3.72 0.58
N GLY A 362 -3.27 4.92 1.13
CA GLY A 362 -2.20 5.41 2.01
C GLY A 362 -0.82 5.53 1.35
N ALA A 363 -0.74 5.24 0.05
CA ALA A 363 0.49 5.33 -0.73
C ALA A 363 0.23 6.12 -2.01
N SER A 364 0.86 7.28 -2.12
CA SER A 364 0.69 8.22 -3.24
C SER A 364 0.89 7.57 -4.60
N GLY A 365 1.91 6.73 -4.73
CA GLY A 365 2.27 6.08 -5.98
C GLY A 365 1.23 5.11 -6.55
N ILE A 366 0.45 4.44 -5.72
CA ILE A 366 -0.55 3.44 -6.17
C ILE A 366 -1.64 4.12 -7.00
N PHE A 367 -2.14 5.27 -6.54
CA PHE A 367 -3.17 5.99 -7.27
C PHE A 367 -2.64 6.62 -8.56
N VAL A 368 -1.39 7.13 -8.56
CA VAL A 368 -0.71 7.61 -9.77
C VAL A 368 -0.66 6.53 -10.84
N ILE A 369 -0.36 5.29 -10.47
CA ILE A 369 -0.36 4.16 -11.40
C ILE A 369 -1.78 3.83 -11.87
N ALA A 370 -2.75 3.81 -10.97
CA ALA A 370 -4.12 3.37 -11.27
C ALA A 370 -4.89 4.36 -12.16
N ALA A 371 -4.74 5.66 -11.95
CA ALA A 371 -5.54 6.71 -12.61
C ALA A 371 -4.71 7.73 -13.40
N GLY A 372 -3.39 7.70 -13.30
CA GLY A 372 -2.52 8.75 -13.84
C GLY A 372 -2.68 8.98 -15.33
N ALA A 373 -2.77 7.93 -16.14
CA ALA A 373 -2.97 8.05 -17.58
C ALA A 373 -4.33 8.70 -17.93
N ILE A 374 -5.37 8.45 -17.14
CA ILE A 374 -6.70 9.06 -17.33
C ILE A 374 -6.62 10.56 -17.00
N ILE A 375 -5.99 10.91 -15.87
CA ILE A 375 -5.81 12.30 -15.42
C ILE A 375 -5.00 13.08 -16.45
N TYR A 376 -3.89 12.55 -16.91
CA TYR A 376 -3.05 13.16 -17.93
C TYR A 376 -3.87 13.56 -19.16
N LYS A 377 -4.64 12.60 -19.72
CA LYS A 377 -5.46 12.85 -20.90
C LYS A 377 -6.57 13.86 -20.68
N GLU A 378 -7.25 13.80 -19.54
CA GLU A 378 -8.34 14.76 -19.28
C GLU A 378 -7.82 16.18 -19.17
N VAL A 379 -6.68 16.37 -18.49
CA VAL A 379 -6.05 17.69 -18.36
C VAL A 379 -5.57 18.20 -19.71
N TRP A 380 -4.94 17.34 -20.51
CA TRP A 380 -4.49 17.67 -21.86
C TRP A 380 -5.68 17.96 -22.80
N ASN A 381 -6.72 17.12 -22.83
CA ASN A 381 -7.94 17.33 -23.62
C ASN A 381 -8.68 18.62 -23.25
N ALA A 382 -8.57 19.08 -22.01
CA ALA A 382 -9.14 20.36 -21.58
C ALA A 382 -8.36 21.59 -22.11
N GLY A 383 -7.21 21.35 -22.80
CA GLY A 383 -6.33 22.37 -23.34
C GLY A 383 -5.15 22.74 -22.44
N GLY A 384 -4.90 21.90 -21.40
CA GLY A 384 -3.71 22.05 -20.56
C GLY A 384 -2.43 21.66 -21.30
N ARG A 385 -1.31 22.30 -20.96
CA ARG A 385 0.00 21.92 -21.46
C ARG A 385 0.36 20.50 -21.03
N ARG A 386 1.06 19.73 -21.84
CA ARG A 386 1.49 18.37 -21.50
C ARG A 386 2.34 18.33 -20.21
N GLN A 387 3.23 19.31 -20.01
CA GLN A 387 4.05 19.42 -18.79
C GLN A 387 3.18 19.64 -17.53
N PHE A 388 2.15 20.49 -17.65
CA PHE A 388 1.15 20.70 -16.59
C PHE A 388 0.35 19.41 -16.30
N ALA A 389 -0.07 18.69 -17.33
CA ALA A 389 -0.77 17.42 -17.19
C ALA A 389 0.10 16.34 -16.52
N LEU A 390 1.42 16.30 -16.82
CA LEU A 390 2.39 15.44 -16.15
C LEU A 390 2.56 15.81 -14.66
N ALA A 391 2.65 17.12 -14.34
CA ALA A 391 2.70 17.60 -12.97
C ALA A 391 1.44 17.19 -12.17
N ALA A 392 0.26 17.44 -12.75
CA ALA A 392 -1.02 17.05 -12.18
C ALA A 392 -1.10 15.55 -11.89
N THR A 393 -0.64 14.72 -12.84
CA THR A 393 -0.59 13.27 -12.67
C THR A 393 0.31 12.87 -11.51
N ALA A 394 1.51 13.43 -11.40
CA ALA A 394 2.43 13.11 -10.30
C ALA A 394 1.86 13.56 -8.94
N MET A 395 1.14 14.69 -8.90
CA MET A 395 0.51 15.20 -7.68
C MET A 395 -0.79 14.50 -7.30
N SER A 396 -1.40 13.74 -8.21
CA SER A 396 -2.71 13.11 -7.96
C SER A 396 -2.70 12.12 -6.79
N GLY A 397 -1.54 11.59 -6.43
CA GLY A 397 -1.35 10.75 -5.27
C GLY A 397 -0.97 11.49 -3.98
N SER A 398 -0.52 12.75 -4.05
CA SER A 398 0.11 13.40 -2.90
C SER A 398 -0.88 14.05 -1.93
N LEU A 399 -1.99 14.62 -2.41
CA LEU A 399 -2.88 15.41 -1.56
C LEU A 399 -3.70 14.57 -0.57
N GLY A 400 -3.99 13.31 -0.89
CA GLY A 400 -4.87 12.46 -0.09
C GLY A 400 -4.21 11.73 1.09
N VAL A 401 -2.89 11.71 1.18
CA VAL A 401 -2.14 10.88 2.16
C VAL A 401 -2.38 11.29 3.62
N VAL A 402 -2.84 12.49 3.85
CA VAL A 402 -3.16 13.02 5.18
C VAL A 402 -4.64 12.87 5.56
N LEU A 403 -5.47 12.32 4.67
CA LEU A 403 -6.90 12.15 4.90
C LEU A 403 -7.25 10.75 5.42
N ARG A 404 -8.37 10.65 6.17
CA ARG A 404 -8.93 9.35 6.57
C ARG A 404 -9.47 8.59 5.34
N PRO A 405 -9.20 7.29 5.22
CA PRO A 405 -8.57 6.36 6.16
C PRO A 405 -7.13 5.95 5.77
N CYS A 406 -6.20 6.88 5.70
CA CYS A 406 -4.83 6.65 5.23
C CYS A 406 -4.07 5.61 6.07
N LEU A 407 -3.61 4.54 5.42
CA LEU A 407 -2.86 3.47 6.06
C LEU A 407 -1.51 3.96 6.62
N LEU A 408 -0.87 4.94 5.98
CA LEU A 408 0.40 5.49 6.47
C LEU A 408 0.24 6.15 7.84
N ILE A 409 -0.87 6.86 8.07
CA ILE A 409 -1.21 7.47 9.37
C ILE A 409 -1.43 6.40 10.44
N VAL A 410 -2.03 5.27 10.07
CA VAL A 410 -2.18 4.12 10.99
C VAL A 410 -0.81 3.60 11.42
N VAL A 411 0.15 3.49 10.50
CA VAL A 411 1.53 3.07 10.82
C VAL A 411 2.20 4.08 11.76
N VAL A 412 2.08 5.38 11.46
CA VAL A 412 2.61 6.43 12.36
C VAL A 412 2.07 6.27 13.77
N ALA A 413 0.75 6.16 13.93
CA ALA A 413 0.11 6.04 15.24
C ALA A 413 0.43 4.71 15.94
N SER A 414 0.67 3.62 15.19
CA SER A 414 1.04 2.32 15.78
C SER A 414 2.46 2.31 16.35
N LEU A 415 3.36 3.09 15.78
CA LEU A 415 4.75 3.20 16.20
C LEU A 415 5.00 4.29 17.25
N ASN A 416 4.08 5.26 17.37
CA ASN A 416 4.26 6.44 18.23
C ASN A 416 3.08 6.60 19.17
N LYS A 417 3.31 6.36 20.46
CA LYS A 417 2.27 6.41 21.50
C LYS A 417 1.78 7.85 21.80
N GLU A 418 2.55 8.85 21.41
CA GLU A 418 2.28 10.27 21.63
C GLU A 418 1.21 10.83 20.68
N VAL A 419 0.85 10.08 19.63
CA VAL A 419 -0.15 10.50 18.65
C VAL A 419 -1.17 9.40 18.39
N THR A 420 -2.42 9.82 18.12
CA THR A 420 -3.49 8.90 17.72
C THR A 420 -3.88 9.15 16.26
N THR A 421 -4.47 8.15 15.62
CA THR A 421 -5.00 8.29 14.25
C THR A 421 -5.99 9.42 14.14
N ASP A 422 -6.90 9.59 15.11
CA ASP A 422 -7.92 10.63 15.10
C ASP A 422 -7.33 12.05 15.13
N LEU A 423 -6.30 12.28 15.97
CA LEU A 423 -5.60 13.57 16.02
C LEU A 423 -4.89 13.87 14.70
N LEU A 424 -4.19 12.90 14.16
CA LEU A 424 -3.46 13.08 12.90
C LEU A 424 -4.42 13.35 11.74
N TYR A 425 -5.56 12.68 11.65
CA TYR A 425 -6.57 12.95 10.62
C TYR A 425 -7.23 14.31 10.82
N HIS A 426 -7.50 14.72 12.06
CA HIS A 426 -8.09 16.03 12.34
C HIS A 426 -7.22 17.16 11.78
N TYR A 427 -5.92 17.14 12.07
CA TYR A 427 -4.99 18.14 11.55
C TYR A 427 -4.64 17.90 10.08
N GLY A 428 -4.66 16.67 9.59
CA GLY A 428 -4.47 16.32 8.20
C GLY A 428 -5.45 17.01 7.25
N ILE A 429 -6.70 17.24 7.67
CA ILE A 429 -7.68 18.00 6.89
C ILE A 429 -7.17 19.42 6.60
N TYR A 430 -6.57 20.12 7.57
CA TYR A 430 -6.03 21.46 7.36
C TYR A 430 -4.84 21.45 6.40
N VAL A 431 -3.97 20.44 6.50
CA VAL A 431 -2.84 20.22 5.57
C VAL A 431 -3.36 20.01 4.15
N PHE A 432 -4.37 19.17 3.97
CA PHE A 432 -5.02 18.91 2.70
C PHE A 432 -5.64 20.18 2.08
N LEU A 433 -6.43 20.92 2.88
CA LEU A 433 -7.06 22.17 2.42
C LEU A 433 -6.02 23.22 2.03
N LEU A 434 -4.96 23.37 2.82
CA LEU A 434 -3.86 24.29 2.52
C LEU A 434 -3.17 23.91 1.20
N SER A 435 -2.72 22.66 1.07
CA SER A 435 -2.01 22.17 -0.13
C SER A 435 -2.88 22.26 -1.38
N SER A 436 -4.17 21.90 -1.27
CA SER A 436 -5.14 21.99 -2.35
C SER A 436 -5.43 23.42 -2.78
N THR A 437 -5.57 24.33 -1.82
CA THR A 437 -5.79 25.77 -2.09
C THR A 437 -4.55 26.38 -2.75
N LEU A 438 -3.36 26.07 -2.25
CA LEU A 438 -2.10 26.53 -2.86
C LEU A 438 -1.95 26.03 -4.29
N PHE A 439 -2.31 24.75 -4.54
CA PHE A 439 -2.33 24.23 -5.91
C PHE A 439 -3.21 25.07 -6.82
N LEU A 440 -4.45 25.35 -6.41
CA LEU A 440 -5.38 26.17 -7.21
C LEU A 440 -4.83 27.57 -7.45
N VAL A 441 -4.39 28.26 -6.39
CA VAL A 441 -3.89 29.64 -6.48
C VAL A 441 -2.67 29.74 -7.39
N ILE A 442 -1.70 28.85 -7.19
CA ILE A 442 -0.46 28.85 -7.96
C ILE A 442 -0.71 28.44 -9.41
N SER A 443 -1.52 27.42 -9.67
CA SER A 443 -1.84 27.00 -11.03
C SER A 443 -2.60 28.09 -11.79
N LEU A 444 -3.54 28.80 -11.15
CA LEU A 444 -4.23 29.95 -11.75
C LEU A 444 -3.31 31.14 -11.97
N PHE A 445 -2.26 31.33 -11.17
CA PHE A 445 -1.29 32.41 -11.39
C PHE A 445 -0.54 32.24 -12.70
N PHE A 446 -0.19 31.00 -13.08
CA PHE A 446 0.49 30.66 -14.30
C PHE A 446 -0.46 30.30 -15.47
N ALA A 447 -1.78 30.38 -15.27
CA ALA A 447 -2.77 30.08 -16.28
C ALA A 447 -2.84 31.15 -17.35
N GLU A 448 -2.90 30.74 -18.62
CA GLU A 448 -3.09 31.65 -19.75
C GLU A 448 -4.56 32.12 -19.86
N ASN A 449 -5.51 31.21 -19.63
CA ASN A 449 -6.96 31.46 -19.65
C ASN A 449 -7.56 31.18 -18.27
N LYS A 450 -7.60 32.20 -17.39
CA LYS A 450 -7.92 32.03 -15.97
C LYS A 450 -9.36 31.60 -15.66
N PHE A 451 -10.34 31.98 -16.47
CA PHE A 451 -11.76 31.70 -16.25
C PHE A 451 -12.45 31.27 -17.52
N ARG A 452 -12.67 29.97 -17.64
CA ARG A 452 -13.47 29.37 -18.70
C ARG A 452 -14.51 28.46 -18.05
N ILE A 453 -15.78 28.85 -18.11
CA ILE A 453 -16.91 28.08 -17.59
C ILE A 453 -18.06 28.14 -18.60
N ALA A 454 -18.60 26.99 -18.99
CA ALA A 454 -19.80 26.93 -19.82
C ALA A 454 -21.05 27.48 -19.09
N ALA A 455 -22.00 27.99 -19.82
CA ALA A 455 -23.24 28.49 -19.23
C ALA A 455 -23.95 27.37 -18.43
N PRO A 456 -24.35 27.62 -17.17
CA PRO A 456 -24.99 26.62 -16.32
C PRO A 456 -26.26 26.01 -16.94
N THR A 457 -26.97 26.77 -17.75
CA THR A 457 -28.18 26.32 -18.49
C THR A 457 -27.87 25.18 -19.46
N VAL A 458 -26.66 25.10 -20.00
CA VAL A 458 -26.25 24.05 -20.95
C VAL A 458 -25.53 22.93 -20.20
N ALA A 459 -24.64 23.25 -19.26
CA ALA A 459 -23.82 22.30 -18.55
C ALA A 459 -24.61 21.47 -17.53
N ALA A 460 -25.49 22.09 -16.73
CA ALA A 460 -26.19 21.41 -15.65
C ALA A 460 -27.11 20.26 -16.12
N PRO A 461 -27.89 20.37 -17.18
CA PRO A 461 -28.69 19.25 -17.67
C PRO A 461 -27.84 18.07 -18.17
N GLN A 462 -26.70 18.34 -18.79
CA GLN A 462 -25.76 17.30 -19.26
C GLN A 462 -25.07 16.60 -18.10
N SER A 463 -24.59 17.37 -17.12
CA SER A 463 -24.02 16.84 -15.87
C SER A 463 -25.05 16.04 -15.08
N GLY A 464 -26.28 16.49 -15.01
CA GLY A 464 -27.38 15.75 -14.38
C GLY A 464 -27.63 14.37 -15.03
N ARG A 465 -27.61 14.29 -16.36
CA ARG A 465 -27.71 13.02 -17.07
C ARG A 465 -26.50 12.11 -16.79
N ALA A 466 -25.29 12.68 -16.76
CA ALA A 466 -24.09 11.95 -16.42
C ALA A 466 -24.13 11.44 -14.96
N PHE A 467 -24.68 12.25 -14.03
CA PHE A 467 -24.85 11.85 -12.63
C PHE A 467 -25.83 10.68 -12.47
N ILE A 468 -26.92 10.65 -13.24
CA ILE A 468 -27.88 9.53 -13.23
C ILE A 468 -27.18 8.20 -13.58
N ALA A 469 -26.19 8.23 -14.48
CA ALA A 469 -25.43 7.03 -14.85
C ALA A 469 -24.58 6.47 -13.71
N ILE A 470 -24.16 7.30 -12.73
CA ILE A 470 -23.37 6.89 -11.55
C ILE A 470 -24.26 6.29 -10.44
N ILE A 471 -25.55 6.60 -10.39
CA ILE A 471 -26.45 6.17 -9.31
C ILE A 471 -26.36 4.66 -9.03
N PRO A 472 -26.37 3.74 -10.00
CA PRO A 472 -26.28 2.30 -9.72
C PRO A 472 -25.02 1.92 -8.94
N TYR A 473 -23.88 2.58 -9.20
CA TYR A 473 -22.62 2.35 -8.52
C TYR A 473 -22.67 2.85 -7.08
N ILE A 474 -23.28 4.02 -6.87
CA ILE A 474 -23.53 4.57 -5.53
C ILE A 474 -24.46 3.63 -4.74
N VAL A 475 -25.49 3.10 -5.38
CA VAL A 475 -26.41 2.14 -4.75
C VAL A 475 -25.66 0.87 -4.33
N ILE A 476 -24.82 0.30 -5.19
CA ILE A 476 -23.99 -0.89 -4.85
C ILE A 476 -23.11 -0.57 -3.66
N PHE A 477 -22.41 0.57 -3.67
CA PHE A 477 -21.57 1.02 -2.55
C PHE A 477 -22.38 1.10 -1.25
N ILE A 478 -23.52 1.79 -1.28
CA ILE A 478 -24.38 1.98 -0.10
C ILE A 478 -24.94 0.65 0.40
N LEU A 479 -25.38 -0.25 -0.48
CA LEU A 479 -25.90 -1.56 -0.07
C LEU A 479 -24.85 -2.40 0.64
N ILE A 480 -23.63 -2.45 0.12
CA ILE A 480 -22.55 -3.20 0.73
C ILE A 480 -22.13 -2.53 2.05
N TRP A 481 -22.00 -1.20 2.08
CA TRP A 481 -21.70 -0.46 3.31
C TRP A 481 -22.77 -0.69 4.38
N LEU A 482 -24.07 -0.65 4.04
CA LEU A 482 -25.17 -0.95 4.95
C LEU A 482 -25.10 -2.40 5.46
N PHE A 483 -24.76 -3.36 4.59
CA PHE A 483 -24.55 -4.74 4.98
C PHE A 483 -23.45 -4.86 6.05
N TYR A 484 -22.28 -4.26 5.81
CA TYR A 484 -21.20 -4.26 6.81
C TYR A 484 -21.62 -3.54 8.10
N LYS A 485 -22.28 -2.39 7.98
CA LYS A 485 -22.71 -1.59 9.14
C LYS A 485 -23.75 -2.29 10.01
N TYR A 486 -24.80 -2.84 9.40
CA TYR A 486 -25.93 -3.40 10.16
C TYR A 486 -25.83 -4.91 10.37
N ALA A 487 -25.37 -5.67 9.39
CA ALA A 487 -25.23 -7.12 9.57
C ALA A 487 -23.94 -7.50 10.29
N LEU A 488 -22.83 -6.80 10.02
CA LEU A 488 -21.53 -7.08 10.64
C LEU A 488 -21.17 -6.07 11.75
N SER A 489 -21.99 -5.05 12.00
CA SER A 489 -21.76 -3.94 12.97
C SER A 489 -20.34 -3.35 12.82
N THR A 490 -19.91 -3.18 11.57
CA THR A 490 -18.58 -2.73 11.22
C THR A 490 -18.70 -1.47 10.38
N ASP A 491 -18.15 -0.37 10.88
CA ASP A 491 -18.10 0.89 10.12
C ASP A 491 -16.89 0.91 9.18
N LEU A 492 -17.02 1.68 8.10
CA LEU A 492 -15.92 1.91 7.17
C LEU A 492 -14.92 2.89 7.80
N ASN A 493 -13.79 2.37 8.22
CA ASN A 493 -12.69 3.11 8.80
C ASN A 493 -11.33 2.63 8.25
N GLU A 494 -10.23 3.15 8.76
CA GLU A 494 -8.86 2.83 8.32
C GLU A 494 -8.48 1.35 8.46
N PHE A 495 -9.08 0.63 9.41
CA PHE A 495 -8.79 -0.80 9.67
C PHE A 495 -9.67 -1.73 8.83
N THR A 496 -10.87 -1.30 8.47
CA THR A 496 -11.86 -2.12 7.76
C THR A 496 -11.88 -1.85 6.25
N ALA A 497 -11.46 -0.66 5.82
CA ALA A 497 -11.41 -0.27 4.41
C ALA A 497 -10.59 -1.24 3.53
N PRO A 498 -9.42 -1.80 3.96
CA PRO A 498 -8.66 -2.74 3.14
C PRO A 498 -9.44 -3.97 2.73
N VAL A 499 -10.37 -4.41 3.58
CA VAL A 499 -11.23 -5.57 3.32
C VAL A 499 -12.51 -5.17 2.56
N MET A 500 -13.14 -4.07 2.97
CA MET A 500 -14.44 -3.66 2.39
C MET A 500 -14.31 -3.15 0.96
N MET A 501 -13.26 -2.37 0.65
CA MET A 501 -13.12 -1.75 -0.68
C MET A 501 -12.93 -2.76 -1.83
N PRO A 502 -12.09 -3.81 -1.72
CA PRO A 502 -12.03 -4.84 -2.74
C PRO A 502 -13.37 -5.53 -2.97
N VAL A 503 -14.15 -5.80 -1.91
CA VAL A 503 -15.51 -6.41 -2.05
C VAL A 503 -16.43 -5.48 -2.85
N ILE A 504 -16.45 -4.19 -2.50
CA ILE A 504 -17.25 -3.19 -3.21
C ILE A 504 -16.84 -3.13 -4.69
N LEU A 505 -15.55 -3.05 -4.98
CA LEU A 505 -15.04 -2.96 -6.33
C LEU A 505 -15.25 -4.24 -7.13
N LEU A 506 -15.14 -5.42 -6.53
CA LEU A 506 -15.48 -6.69 -7.16
C LEU A 506 -16.94 -6.71 -7.59
N MET A 507 -17.85 -6.25 -6.74
CA MET A 507 -19.29 -6.16 -7.09
C MET A 507 -19.53 -5.11 -8.16
N ILE A 508 -18.83 -4.00 -8.16
CA ILE A 508 -18.90 -2.98 -9.21
C ILE A 508 -18.38 -3.54 -10.54
N VAL A 509 -17.22 -4.23 -10.55
CA VAL A 509 -16.69 -4.88 -11.76
C VAL A 509 -17.68 -5.92 -12.28
N LEU A 510 -18.24 -6.75 -11.39
CA LEU A 510 -19.26 -7.74 -11.78
C LEU A 510 -20.46 -7.07 -12.41
N PHE A 511 -20.99 -6.02 -11.81
CA PHE A 511 -22.11 -5.24 -12.35
C PHE A 511 -21.80 -4.66 -13.74
N ASP A 512 -20.61 -4.04 -13.90
CA ASP A 512 -20.17 -3.47 -15.18
C ASP A 512 -20.06 -4.52 -16.30
N LYS A 513 -19.58 -5.74 -15.97
CA LYS A 513 -19.43 -6.80 -16.96
C LYS A 513 -20.73 -7.55 -17.26
N LEU A 514 -21.69 -7.54 -16.34
CA LEU A 514 -23.02 -8.08 -16.57
C LEU A 514 -23.93 -7.10 -17.35
N ARG A 515 -23.72 -5.80 -17.16
CA ARG A 515 -24.45 -4.76 -17.89
C ARG A 515 -23.81 -4.61 -19.28
N HIS A 516 -24.52 -4.96 -20.33
CA HIS A 516 -24.03 -5.05 -21.71
C HIS A 516 -23.73 -3.67 -22.37
N GLU A 517 -23.47 -2.62 -21.61
CA GLU A 517 -23.07 -1.31 -22.10
C GLU A 517 -21.54 -1.24 -22.37
N PRO A 518 -21.11 -0.50 -23.41
CA PRO A 518 -19.69 -0.37 -23.72
C PRO A 518 -18.95 0.31 -22.56
N ALA A 519 -17.90 -0.33 -22.05
CA ALA A 519 -17.02 0.28 -21.08
C ALA A 519 -16.22 1.41 -21.78
N PRO A 520 -16.01 2.58 -21.12
CA PRO A 520 -15.11 3.57 -21.64
C PRO A 520 -13.69 3.03 -21.67
N LEU A 521 -12.91 3.50 -22.66
CA LEU A 521 -11.51 3.15 -22.77
C LEU A 521 -10.71 3.72 -21.60
N PRO A 522 -9.82 2.95 -20.99
CA PRO A 522 -8.69 3.54 -20.33
C PRO A 522 -7.92 4.39 -21.36
N ALA A 523 -7.42 5.52 -20.90
CA ALA A 523 -6.64 6.40 -21.73
C ALA A 523 -5.46 5.65 -22.35
N VAL A 524 -5.15 5.87 -23.62
CA VAL A 524 -4.04 5.25 -24.34
C VAL A 524 -2.75 5.57 -23.62
N GLY A 525 -2.09 4.59 -23.11
CA GLY A 525 -0.79 4.61 -22.47
C GLY A 525 -0.21 3.22 -22.59
N HIS A 526 0.93 2.96 -22.07
CA HIS A 526 1.67 1.68 -22.10
C HIS A 526 0.85 0.41 -21.75
N TRP A 527 -0.38 0.59 -21.29
CA TRP A 527 -1.43 -0.39 -21.02
C TRP A 527 -1.87 -1.16 -22.27
N ASP A 528 -1.83 -0.49 -23.44
CA ASP A 528 -2.26 -1.11 -24.68
C ASP A 528 -1.28 -2.20 -25.11
N GLU A 529 0.00 -2.15 -24.73
CA GLU A 529 0.93 -3.20 -25.15
C GLU A 529 0.63 -4.55 -24.48
N THR A 530 0.19 -4.58 -23.22
CA THR A 530 -0.21 -5.83 -22.56
C THR A 530 -1.61 -6.26 -22.98
N LEU A 531 -2.53 -5.33 -23.14
CA LEU A 531 -3.87 -5.61 -23.64
C LEU A 531 -3.84 -5.92 -25.14
N THR A 532 -3.10 -5.15 -25.93
CA THR A 532 -2.89 -5.36 -27.37
C THR A 532 -2.05 -6.60 -27.65
N ALA A 533 -1.03 -6.90 -26.83
CA ALA A 533 -0.33 -8.17 -26.90
C ALA A 533 -1.22 -9.37 -26.54
N THR A 534 -2.12 -9.20 -25.58
CA THR A 534 -3.08 -10.24 -25.19
C THR A 534 -4.24 -10.37 -26.19
N LEU A 535 -4.62 -9.27 -26.86
CA LEU A 535 -5.63 -9.24 -27.90
C LEU A 535 -5.06 -9.68 -29.26
N ASN A 536 -3.85 -9.29 -29.62
CA ASN A 536 -3.15 -9.72 -30.83
C ASN A 536 -2.75 -11.21 -30.76
N SER A 537 -2.61 -11.80 -29.58
CA SER A 537 -2.44 -13.26 -29.42
C SER A 537 -3.70 -14.08 -29.78
N LYS A 538 -4.85 -13.40 -29.97
CA LYS A 538 -6.12 -14.03 -30.39
C LYS A 538 -6.67 -13.42 -31.69
N SER A 539 -5.88 -12.66 -32.46
CA SER A 539 -6.37 -12.00 -33.67
C SER A 539 -6.76 -12.99 -34.74
N THR A 540 -8.03 -12.98 -35.08
CA THR A 540 -8.45 -13.22 -36.45
C THR A 540 -7.84 -12.14 -37.36
N PRO A 541 -7.55 -12.42 -38.62
CA PRO A 541 -6.91 -11.48 -39.58
C PRO A 541 -7.60 -10.10 -39.70
N GLU A 542 -8.88 -10.02 -39.40
CA GLU A 542 -9.69 -8.79 -39.44
C GLU A 542 -9.31 -7.72 -38.38
N LEU A 543 -8.79 -8.13 -37.20
CA LEU A 543 -8.39 -7.17 -36.15
C LEU A 543 -7.01 -6.54 -36.39
N ALA A 544 -6.11 -7.28 -37.02
CA ALA A 544 -4.79 -6.78 -37.39
C ALA A 544 -4.88 -5.72 -38.51
N THR A 545 -5.82 -5.89 -39.47
CA THR A 545 -6.07 -4.92 -40.53
C THR A 545 -6.75 -3.64 -40.02
N ALA A 546 -7.61 -3.73 -39.01
CA ALA A 546 -8.24 -2.55 -38.40
C ALA A 546 -7.24 -1.66 -37.63
N GLY A 547 -6.27 -2.26 -36.91
CA GLY A 547 -5.21 -1.53 -36.24
C GLY A 547 -4.19 -0.91 -37.20
N ALA A 548 -3.86 -1.60 -38.29
CA ALA A 548 -2.96 -1.09 -39.32
C ALA A 548 -3.63 0.01 -40.19
N ALA A 549 -4.91 -0.09 -40.48
CA ALA A 549 -5.68 0.93 -41.19
C ALA A 549 -5.83 2.22 -40.34
N ALA A 550 -6.09 2.09 -39.04
CA ALA A 550 -6.16 3.23 -38.13
C ALA A 550 -4.81 3.99 -38.03
N ASN A 551 -3.68 3.27 -38.05
CA ASN A 551 -2.35 3.87 -38.02
C ASN A 551 -1.93 4.46 -39.40
N ALA A 552 -2.47 3.96 -40.52
CA ALA A 552 -2.22 4.52 -41.86
C ALA A 552 -3.03 5.82 -42.08
N GLU A 553 -4.31 5.83 -41.66
CA GLU A 553 -5.17 7.02 -41.67
C GLU A 553 -4.62 8.17 -40.77
N TYR A 554 -3.96 7.82 -39.66
CA TYR A 554 -3.31 8.80 -38.77
C TYR A 554 -2.11 9.48 -39.47
N ARG A 555 -1.35 8.77 -40.33
CA ARG A 555 -0.22 9.33 -41.09
C ARG A 555 -0.65 10.20 -42.27
N GLU A 556 -1.79 9.94 -42.88
CA GLU A 556 -2.34 10.76 -43.96
C GLU A 556 -3.02 12.04 -43.45
N ALA A 557 -3.61 12.02 -42.25
CA ALA A 557 -4.24 13.20 -41.61
C ALA A 557 -3.20 14.25 -41.15
N GLU A 558 -1.94 13.85 -40.88
CA GLU A 558 -0.85 14.75 -40.45
C GLU A 558 -0.41 15.72 -41.57
N HIS A 559 -0.86 15.51 -42.82
CA HIS A 559 -0.50 16.34 -44.00
C HIS A 559 -1.62 17.26 -44.51
N SER A 560 -2.79 17.34 -43.84
CA SER A 560 -3.85 18.27 -44.19
C SER A 560 -3.98 19.41 -43.21
N GLU A 561 -3.53 20.58 -43.59
CA GLU A 561 -3.67 21.84 -42.85
C GLU A 561 -5.13 22.33 -42.85
N GLN A 562 -5.94 21.91 -41.84
CA GLN A 562 -7.06 22.73 -41.35
C GLN A 562 -7.34 22.42 -39.86
N PRO A 563 -7.16 23.39 -38.94
CA PRO A 563 -7.36 23.13 -37.50
C PRO A 563 -8.85 23.29 -37.10
N GLY A 564 -9.38 22.31 -36.45
CA GLY A 564 -10.40 22.52 -35.44
C GLY A 564 -11.73 21.76 -35.54
N LYS A 565 -12.10 21.13 -36.67
CA LYS A 565 -13.42 20.42 -36.76
C LYS A 565 -13.29 18.89 -36.95
N GLU A 566 -12.29 18.41 -37.62
CA GLU A 566 -12.13 16.99 -37.94
C GLU A 566 -11.57 16.17 -36.77
N MET A 567 -10.72 16.77 -35.92
CA MET A 567 -10.08 16.10 -34.79
C MET A 567 -11.08 15.56 -33.75
N VAL A 568 -12.24 16.22 -33.57
CA VAL A 568 -13.27 15.79 -32.59
C VAL A 568 -14.03 14.57 -33.06
N VAL A 569 -14.25 14.41 -34.36
CA VAL A 569 -15.00 13.29 -34.93
C VAL A 569 -14.17 12.02 -35.00
N ASP A 570 -12.89 12.14 -35.32
CA ASP A 570 -12.00 10.98 -35.40
C ASP A 570 -11.68 10.36 -34.01
N HIS A 571 -11.51 11.18 -32.99
CA HIS A 571 -11.36 10.69 -31.62
C HIS A 571 -12.61 9.97 -31.10
N ALA A 572 -13.79 10.39 -31.53
CA ALA A 572 -15.04 9.70 -31.15
C ALA A 572 -15.15 8.32 -31.83
N VAL A 573 -14.71 8.19 -33.08
CA VAL A 573 -14.73 6.92 -33.84
C VAL A 573 -13.67 5.95 -33.33
N GLN A 574 -12.45 6.40 -33.02
CA GLN A 574 -11.43 5.58 -32.40
C GLN A 574 -11.83 5.14 -30.97
N ARG A 575 -12.43 6.03 -30.19
CA ARG A 575 -13.03 5.69 -28.89
C ARG A 575 -14.10 4.60 -29.03
N SER A 576 -14.96 4.69 -30.02
CA SER A 576 -16.01 3.72 -30.26
C SER A 576 -15.47 2.31 -30.55
N LYS A 577 -14.47 2.18 -31.44
CA LYS A 577 -13.89 0.88 -31.81
C LYS A 577 -13.14 0.20 -30.67
N ALA A 578 -12.32 0.95 -29.93
CA ALA A 578 -11.59 0.39 -28.83
C ALA A 578 -12.47 0.15 -27.58
N THR A 579 -13.55 0.93 -27.38
CA THR A 579 -14.61 0.68 -26.41
C THR A 579 -15.33 -0.65 -26.70
N GLU A 580 -15.53 -0.98 -27.97
CA GLU A 580 -16.14 -2.24 -28.40
C GLU A 580 -15.22 -3.46 -28.10
N ILE A 581 -13.90 -3.31 -28.18
CA ILE A 581 -12.95 -4.36 -27.84
C ILE A 581 -12.93 -4.65 -26.34
N LEU A 582 -12.95 -3.65 -25.48
CA LEU A 582 -13.03 -3.82 -24.02
C LEU A 582 -14.37 -4.37 -23.54
N ARG A 583 -15.45 -4.14 -24.25
CA ARG A 583 -16.76 -4.74 -23.99
C ARG A 583 -16.74 -6.27 -24.02
N LYS A 584 -15.88 -6.86 -24.85
CA LYS A 584 -15.73 -8.32 -24.98
C LYS A 584 -14.91 -8.95 -23.85
N VAL A 585 -14.33 -8.15 -22.93
CA VAL A 585 -13.56 -8.67 -21.78
C VAL A 585 -14.53 -9.02 -20.65
N GLY A 586 -14.79 -10.32 -20.45
CA GLY A 586 -15.64 -10.80 -19.37
C GLY A 586 -15.02 -10.61 -17.97
N PHE A 587 -15.84 -10.82 -16.92
CA PHE A 587 -15.46 -10.67 -15.52
C PHE A 587 -14.16 -11.40 -15.15
N TRP A 588 -14.06 -12.68 -15.47
CA TRP A 588 -12.86 -13.50 -15.15
C TRP A 588 -11.57 -12.98 -15.81
N LYS A 589 -11.67 -12.49 -17.03
CA LYS A 589 -10.52 -11.91 -17.73
C LYS A 589 -10.13 -10.56 -17.11
N SER A 590 -11.11 -9.75 -16.69
CA SER A 590 -10.84 -8.50 -15.94
C SER A 590 -10.20 -8.77 -14.59
N MET A 591 -10.64 -9.81 -13.89
CA MET A 591 -10.01 -10.31 -12.66
C MET A 591 -8.55 -10.73 -12.90
N HIS A 592 -8.32 -11.51 -13.95
CA HIS A 592 -6.97 -11.96 -14.31
C HIS A 592 -6.05 -10.77 -14.65
N ILE A 593 -6.52 -9.81 -15.44
CA ILE A 593 -5.75 -8.63 -15.83
C ILE A 593 -5.40 -7.79 -14.59
N SER A 594 -6.40 -7.43 -13.77
CA SER A 594 -6.17 -6.63 -12.56
C SER A 594 -5.23 -7.33 -11.59
N THR A 595 -5.33 -8.65 -11.44
CA THR A 595 -4.42 -9.41 -10.57
C THR A 595 -3.02 -9.52 -11.15
N SER A 596 -2.85 -9.76 -12.45
CA SER A 596 -1.52 -9.80 -13.10
C SER A 596 -0.78 -8.48 -12.97
N GLU A 597 -1.48 -7.34 -13.10
CA GLU A 597 -0.91 -6.01 -12.83
C GLU A 597 -0.56 -5.86 -11.35
N THR A 598 -1.45 -6.25 -10.45
CA THR A 598 -1.22 -6.24 -9.00
C THR A 598 0.04 -7.04 -8.62
N VAL A 599 0.25 -8.21 -9.22
CA VAL A 599 1.48 -9.03 -9.02
C VAL A 599 2.73 -8.23 -9.35
N GLY A 600 2.75 -7.54 -10.49
CA GLY A 600 3.87 -6.68 -10.88
C GLY A 600 4.15 -5.57 -9.87
N HIS A 601 3.10 -4.89 -9.43
CA HIS A 601 3.23 -3.78 -8.48
C HIS A 601 3.61 -4.26 -7.07
N ILE A 602 3.03 -5.35 -6.56
CA ILE A 602 3.44 -5.95 -5.28
C ILE A 602 4.93 -6.31 -5.33
N GLY A 603 5.37 -6.99 -6.40
CA GLY A 603 6.76 -7.41 -6.54
C GLY A 603 7.76 -6.26 -6.63
N ALA A 604 7.36 -5.13 -7.24
CA ALA A 604 8.22 -3.96 -7.35
C ALA A 604 8.20 -3.09 -6.08
N LEU A 605 7.00 -2.80 -5.53
CA LEU A 605 6.83 -1.88 -4.40
C LEU A 605 7.20 -2.52 -3.05
N VAL A 606 6.73 -3.75 -2.76
CA VAL A 606 6.96 -4.33 -1.45
C VAL A 606 8.45 -4.63 -1.22
N ILE A 607 9.19 -5.05 -2.25
CA ILE A 607 10.65 -5.20 -2.12
C ILE A 607 11.35 -3.85 -1.95
N LEU A 608 10.92 -2.83 -2.67
CA LEU A 608 11.45 -1.48 -2.49
C LEU A 608 11.22 -0.98 -1.04
N MET A 609 10.01 -1.17 -0.52
CA MET A 609 9.66 -0.83 0.87
C MET A 609 10.50 -1.60 1.88
N ALA A 610 10.66 -2.91 1.69
CA ALA A 610 11.48 -3.74 2.57
C ALA A 610 12.95 -3.28 2.61
N LEU A 611 13.50 -2.88 1.47
CA LEU A 611 14.88 -2.36 1.42
C LEU A 611 14.99 -0.93 1.93
N SER A 612 13.94 -0.11 1.84
CA SER A 612 13.90 1.18 2.54
C SER A 612 14.04 1.00 4.04
N VAL A 613 13.41 -0.03 4.62
CA VAL A 613 13.60 -0.39 6.04
C VAL A 613 15.05 -0.78 6.31
N SER A 614 15.68 -1.54 5.40
CA SER A 614 17.09 -1.90 5.52
C SER A 614 18.04 -0.67 5.44
N VAL A 615 17.72 0.32 4.59
CA VAL A 615 18.44 1.61 4.57
C VAL A 615 18.24 2.35 5.89
N GLY A 616 17.02 2.38 6.42
CA GLY A 616 16.72 2.95 7.73
C GLY A 616 17.57 2.32 8.85
N GLY A 617 17.64 1.01 8.89
CA GLY A 617 18.45 0.28 9.85
C GLY A 617 19.95 0.50 9.68
N LEU A 618 20.42 0.73 8.46
CA LEU A 618 21.80 1.16 8.22
C LEU A 618 22.06 2.54 8.85
N LEU A 619 21.18 3.52 8.58
CA LEU A 619 21.29 4.88 9.10
C LEU A 619 21.23 4.92 10.64
N GLU A 620 20.34 4.10 11.24
CA GLU A 620 20.24 3.93 12.69
C GLU A 620 21.55 3.42 13.28
N ARG A 621 22.14 2.36 12.72
CA ARG A 621 23.41 1.78 13.21
C ARG A 621 24.64 2.64 12.92
N MET A 622 24.58 3.54 11.96
CA MET A 622 25.62 4.54 11.74
C MET A 622 25.56 5.68 12.76
N GLU A 623 24.62 5.62 13.71
CA GLU A 623 24.47 6.61 14.78
C GLU A 623 24.39 8.05 14.24
N ILE A 624 23.79 8.22 13.04
CA ILE A 624 23.71 9.52 12.36
C ILE A 624 23.06 10.57 13.27
N MET A 625 22.22 10.12 14.22
CA MET A 625 21.58 11.01 15.18
C MET A 625 22.57 11.62 16.20
N GLU A 626 23.72 11.00 16.44
CA GLU A 626 24.78 11.63 17.25
C GLU A 626 25.41 12.84 16.56
N ALA A 627 25.36 12.88 15.23
CA ALA A 627 25.77 14.04 14.45
C ALA A 627 24.74 15.19 14.54
N PHE A 628 23.54 14.94 15.08
CA PHE A 628 22.54 15.97 15.30
C PHE A 628 22.97 16.82 16.50
N PRO A 629 23.13 18.14 16.36
CA PRO A 629 23.61 18.96 17.45
C PRO A 629 22.68 18.85 18.67
N THR A 630 23.22 18.48 19.84
CA THR A 630 22.43 18.32 21.08
C THR A 630 22.18 19.66 21.80
N ASP A 631 22.95 20.70 21.50
CA ASP A 631 22.91 22.00 22.17
C ASP A 631 22.32 23.12 21.32
N ILE A 632 21.20 22.82 20.60
CA ILE A 632 20.52 23.85 19.82
C ILE A 632 19.61 24.67 20.72
N SER A 633 19.98 25.92 21.00
CA SER A 633 19.16 26.84 21.81
C SER A 633 17.91 27.36 21.09
N SER A 634 17.83 27.20 19.76
CA SER A 634 16.76 27.76 18.94
C SER A 634 15.84 26.69 18.39
N THR A 635 14.59 26.63 18.84
CA THR A 635 13.56 25.73 18.31
C THR A 635 13.31 25.96 16.80
N ILE A 636 13.46 27.19 16.30
CA ILE A 636 13.35 27.49 14.86
C ILE A 636 14.42 26.73 14.07
N LEU A 637 15.64 26.68 14.58
CA LEU A 637 16.73 25.96 13.91
C LEU A 637 16.45 24.46 13.90
N VAL A 638 15.93 23.89 14.99
CA VAL A 638 15.51 22.48 15.06
C VAL A 638 14.42 22.18 14.03
N ILE A 639 13.38 23.01 13.95
CA ILE A 639 12.30 22.87 12.95
C ILE A 639 12.90 22.94 11.53
N SER A 640 13.83 23.86 11.27
CA SER A 640 14.46 24.00 9.95
C SER A 640 15.29 22.77 9.56
N LEU A 641 16.02 22.19 10.51
CA LEU A 641 16.75 20.93 10.31
C LEU A 641 15.80 19.77 10.04
N ILE A 642 14.70 19.68 10.79
CA ILE A 642 13.66 18.67 10.56
C ILE A 642 13.04 18.83 9.18
N VAL A 643 12.68 20.05 8.76
CA VAL A 643 12.14 20.33 7.42
C VAL A 643 13.10 19.83 6.34
N GLY A 644 14.38 20.18 6.42
CA GLY A 644 15.40 19.72 5.47
C GLY A 644 15.58 18.21 5.47
N LEU A 645 15.62 17.60 6.66
CA LEU A 645 15.78 16.15 6.83
C LEU A 645 14.58 15.38 6.28
N MET A 646 13.34 15.84 6.53
CA MET A 646 12.13 15.15 6.03
C MET A 646 12.05 15.18 4.51
N ILE A 647 12.41 16.27 3.87
CA ILE A 647 12.50 16.36 2.41
C ILE A 647 13.55 15.37 1.91
N PHE A 648 14.74 15.37 2.51
CA PHE A 648 15.85 14.49 2.11
C PHE A 648 15.48 13.00 2.26
N VAL A 649 14.89 12.60 3.39
CA VAL A 649 14.42 11.23 3.61
C VAL A 649 13.35 10.85 2.60
N GLY A 650 12.36 11.74 2.34
CA GLY A 650 11.33 11.51 1.34
C GLY A 650 11.87 11.40 -0.10
N MET A 651 13.02 12.02 -0.42
CA MET A 651 13.66 11.89 -1.72
C MET A 651 14.34 10.52 -1.94
N ILE A 652 14.70 9.80 -0.87
CA ILE A 652 15.52 8.59 -0.93
C ILE A 652 14.69 7.33 -0.60
N MET A 653 13.79 7.45 0.36
CA MET A 653 13.05 6.31 0.93
C MET A 653 11.58 6.35 0.54
N ASP A 654 10.93 5.18 0.57
CA ASP A 654 9.47 5.13 0.51
C ASP A 654 8.84 5.52 1.87
N PRO A 655 7.52 5.88 1.88
CA PRO A 655 6.86 6.39 3.09
C PRO A 655 6.89 5.44 4.28
N PHE A 656 6.70 4.14 4.04
CA PHE A 656 6.60 3.16 5.13
C PHE A 656 7.94 2.95 5.81
N GLY A 657 9.01 2.77 5.03
CA GLY A 657 10.37 2.67 5.57
C GLY A 657 10.83 3.95 6.25
N ALA A 658 10.47 5.11 5.66
CA ALA A 658 10.78 6.42 6.23
C ALA A 658 10.09 6.63 7.59
N VAL A 659 8.80 6.27 7.72
CA VAL A 659 8.08 6.38 9.01
C VAL A 659 8.72 5.51 10.09
N ILE A 660 9.11 4.27 9.77
CA ILE A 660 9.78 3.38 10.73
C ILE A 660 11.08 4.02 11.24
N LEU A 661 11.93 4.49 10.32
CA LEU A 661 13.18 5.16 10.67
C LEU A 661 12.94 6.41 11.55
N ILE A 662 12.07 7.30 11.08
CA ILE A 662 11.82 8.58 11.75
C ILE A 662 11.19 8.37 13.13
N SER A 663 10.29 7.38 13.29
CA SER A 663 9.70 7.04 14.59
C SER A 663 10.76 6.61 15.61
N ALA A 664 11.75 5.82 15.19
CA ALA A 664 12.78 5.33 16.07
C ALA A 664 13.88 6.37 16.39
N THR A 665 14.12 7.32 15.49
CA THR A 665 15.29 8.20 15.55
C THR A 665 14.93 9.68 15.80
N VAL A 666 14.26 10.32 14.86
CA VAL A 666 14.05 11.79 14.84
C VAL A 666 12.91 12.23 15.74
N ALA A 667 11.83 11.44 15.81
CA ALA A 667 10.63 11.83 16.57
C ALA A 667 10.94 12.04 18.07
N PRO A 668 11.65 11.12 18.78
CA PRO A 668 12.01 11.33 20.18
C PRO A 668 12.85 12.60 20.39
N VAL A 669 13.78 12.87 19.48
CA VAL A 669 14.62 14.08 19.55
C VAL A 669 13.78 15.34 19.37
N ALA A 670 12.90 15.37 18.37
CA ALA A 670 12.00 16.51 18.14
C ALA A 670 11.11 16.82 19.36
N TYR A 671 10.62 15.77 20.05
CA TYR A 671 9.79 15.92 21.24
C TYR A 671 10.60 16.50 22.43
N GLN A 672 11.87 16.09 22.60
CA GLN A 672 12.75 16.65 23.62
C GLN A 672 12.99 18.16 23.43
N TYR A 673 13.00 18.66 22.19
CA TYR A 673 13.07 20.08 21.86
C TYR A 673 11.72 20.83 21.99
N GLY A 674 10.69 20.17 22.54
CA GLY A 674 9.39 20.76 22.80
C GLY A 674 8.54 20.99 21.55
N ILE A 675 8.81 20.26 20.45
CA ILE A 675 7.95 20.23 19.28
C ILE A 675 6.79 19.29 19.57
N HIS A 676 5.56 19.80 19.42
CA HIS A 676 4.38 18.98 19.67
C HIS A 676 4.32 17.78 18.72
N PRO A 677 4.03 16.55 19.18
CA PRO A 677 4.08 15.35 18.35
C PRO A 677 3.23 15.42 17.06
N VAL A 678 2.00 15.95 17.14
CA VAL A 678 1.14 16.13 15.97
C VAL A 678 1.76 17.09 14.95
N HIS A 679 2.32 18.20 15.43
CA HIS A 679 2.99 19.17 14.57
C HIS A 679 4.18 18.56 13.84
N PHE A 680 5.01 17.80 14.56
CA PHE A 680 6.13 17.04 13.98
C PHE A 680 5.65 16.11 12.85
N TRP A 681 4.59 15.34 13.10
CA TRP A 681 4.10 14.40 12.09
C TRP A 681 3.42 15.08 10.90
N MET A 682 2.79 16.24 11.08
CA MET A 682 2.27 17.01 9.94
C MET A 682 3.42 17.53 9.06
N ILE A 683 4.51 18.02 9.65
CA ILE A 683 5.73 18.42 8.91
C ILE A 683 6.31 17.20 8.17
N THR A 684 6.40 16.06 8.84
CA THR A 684 6.97 14.82 8.30
C THR A 684 6.18 14.33 7.08
N LEU A 685 4.86 14.22 7.20
CA LEU A 685 4.01 13.72 6.12
C LEU A 685 4.06 14.61 4.87
N ILE A 686 3.98 15.93 5.03
CA ILE A 686 4.09 16.83 3.88
C ILE A 686 5.51 16.86 3.31
N GLY A 687 6.53 16.68 4.17
CA GLY A 687 7.93 16.59 3.76
C GLY A 687 8.19 15.36 2.89
N PHE A 688 7.60 14.23 3.23
CA PHE A 688 7.69 13.03 2.41
C PHE A 688 7.01 13.23 1.05
N GLU A 689 5.81 13.82 1.02
CA GLU A 689 5.11 14.10 -0.25
C GLU A 689 5.90 15.07 -1.14
N LEU A 690 6.52 16.08 -0.55
CA LEU A 690 7.43 16.96 -1.28
C LEU A 690 8.65 16.20 -1.82
N GLY A 691 9.23 15.30 -1.02
CA GLY A 691 10.34 14.44 -1.42
C GLY A 691 9.99 13.56 -2.62
N TYR A 692 8.77 12.97 -2.66
CA TYR A 692 8.33 12.10 -3.75
C TYR A 692 8.15 12.79 -5.10
N VAL A 693 7.99 14.09 -5.11
CA VAL A 693 7.92 14.87 -6.36
C VAL A 693 9.21 15.62 -6.66
N THR A 694 10.21 15.54 -5.79
CA THR A 694 11.48 16.27 -5.92
C THR A 694 12.61 15.35 -6.41
N PRO A 695 13.41 15.77 -7.42
CA PRO A 695 14.63 15.04 -7.81
C PRO A 695 15.59 14.87 -6.61
N PRO A 696 16.39 13.79 -6.53
CA PRO A 696 16.83 12.94 -7.66
C PRO A 696 15.90 11.77 -8.01
N VAL A 697 15.16 11.22 -7.07
CA VAL A 697 14.31 10.04 -7.34
C VAL A 697 12.96 10.46 -7.91
N ALA A 698 12.26 11.39 -7.23
CA ALA A 698 10.94 11.88 -7.62
C ALA A 698 9.96 10.75 -7.97
N LEU A 699 9.74 9.84 -7.01
CA LEU A 699 9.04 8.57 -7.20
C LEU A 699 7.70 8.72 -7.94
N ASN A 700 6.90 9.73 -7.60
CA ASN A 700 5.60 9.95 -8.24
C ASN A 700 5.73 10.32 -9.73
N HIS A 701 6.79 11.01 -10.14
CA HIS A 701 7.05 11.28 -11.56
C HIS A 701 7.48 10.02 -12.32
N LEU A 702 8.22 9.11 -11.66
CA LEU A 702 8.58 7.83 -12.27
C LEU A 702 7.34 6.96 -12.50
N LEU A 703 6.43 6.93 -11.52
CA LEU A 703 5.18 6.18 -11.61
C LEU A 703 4.21 6.82 -12.61
N ALA A 704 4.14 8.16 -12.68
CA ALA A 704 3.40 8.88 -13.71
C ALA A 704 3.93 8.53 -15.10
N ARG A 705 5.24 8.54 -15.29
CA ARG A 705 5.90 8.14 -16.54
C ARG A 705 5.59 6.67 -16.89
N GLN A 706 5.62 5.77 -15.92
CA GLN A 706 5.27 4.37 -16.12
C GLN A 706 3.80 4.19 -16.54
N SER A 707 2.90 5.00 -15.96
CA SER A 707 1.48 4.99 -16.27
C SER A 707 1.12 5.58 -17.63
N ILE A 708 1.81 6.65 -18.06
CA ILE A 708 1.52 7.41 -19.28
C ILE A 708 2.30 6.85 -20.47
N GLY A 709 3.53 6.38 -20.24
CA GLY A 709 4.46 5.85 -21.25
C GLY A 709 5.60 6.81 -21.61
N ASP A 710 6.76 6.20 -21.93
CA ASP A 710 8.00 6.94 -22.24
C ASP A 710 7.88 7.82 -23.50
N ALA A 711 7.08 7.39 -24.49
CA ALA A 711 6.89 8.12 -25.73
C ALA A 711 6.17 9.45 -25.51
N GLU A 712 5.06 9.45 -24.78
CA GLU A 712 4.29 10.65 -24.45
C GLU A 712 5.10 11.64 -23.60
N VAL A 713 5.90 11.15 -22.65
CA VAL A 713 6.78 12.01 -21.84
C VAL A 713 7.89 12.62 -22.70
N ALA A 714 8.45 11.87 -23.63
CA ALA A 714 9.47 12.38 -24.56
C ALA A 714 8.90 13.45 -25.52
N GLU A 715 7.65 13.28 -25.97
CA GLU A 715 6.94 14.26 -26.78
C GLU A 715 6.63 15.54 -25.98
N ALA A 716 6.14 15.39 -24.74
CA ALA A 716 5.96 16.51 -23.82
C ALA A 716 7.25 17.31 -23.59
N ASP A 717 8.40 16.64 -23.49
CA ASP A 717 9.70 17.29 -23.32
C ASP A 717 10.19 17.96 -24.61
N ALA A 718 9.84 17.42 -25.79
CA ALA A 718 10.21 18.01 -27.08
C ALA A 718 9.40 19.28 -27.35
N GLU A 719 8.12 19.30 -27.03
CA GLU A 719 7.20 20.42 -27.26
C GLU A 719 7.66 21.71 -26.58
N VAL A 720 8.22 21.62 -25.36
CA VAL A 720 8.55 22.78 -24.51
C VAL A 720 10.01 23.26 -24.61
N ARG A 721 10.83 22.66 -25.47
CA ARG A 721 12.28 22.98 -25.54
C ARG A 721 12.58 24.44 -25.81
N HIS A 722 11.71 25.15 -26.51
CA HIS A 722 11.85 26.55 -26.93
C HIS A 722 11.17 27.53 -25.96
N LEU A 723 10.42 27.03 -24.93
CA LEU A 723 9.70 27.87 -23.98
C LEU A 723 10.61 28.38 -22.85
N SER A 724 10.10 29.34 -22.08
CA SER A 724 10.77 29.88 -20.91
C SER A 724 11.04 28.80 -19.85
N PHE A 725 11.96 29.10 -18.90
CA PHE A 725 12.43 28.16 -17.88
C PHE A 725 11.27 27.48 -17.12
N TYR A 726 10.27 28.25 -16.66
CA TYR A 726 9.14 27.67 -15.93
C TYR A 726 8.37 26.65 -16.78
N TYR A 727 7.91 27.02 -17.96
CA TYR A 727 7.10 26.15 -18.81
C TYR A 727 7.88 24.92 -19.29
N ARG A 728 9.19 25.07 -19.49
CA ARG A 728 10.07 23.95 -19.85
C ARG A 728 10.20 22.90 -18.75
N TYR A 729 10.19 23.32 -17.50
CA TYR A 729 10.34 22.44 -16.33
C TYR A 729 9.10 22.40 -15.45
N GLU A 730 7.95 22.82 -15.94
CA GLU A 730 6.69 22.96 -15.19
C GLU A 730 6.32 21.67 -14.45
N ARG A 731 6.52 20.50 -15.04
CA ARG A 731 6.23 19.21 -14.38
C ARG A 731 7.00 19.00 -13.06
N TRP A 732 8.22 19.57 -12.97
CA TRP A 732 9.06 19.47 -11.77
C TRP A 732 8.85 20.64 -10.82
N ILE A 733 8.69 21.84 -11.38
CA ILE A 733 8.60 23.07 -10.61
C ILE A 733 7.25 23.20 -9.94
N LEU A 734 6.15 22.92 -10.63
CA LEU A 734 4.81 23.14 -10.08
C LEU A 734 4.54 22.35 -8.79
N PRO A 735 4.82 21.03 -8.69
CA PRO A 735 4.66 20.31 -7.43
C PRO A 735 5.47 20.90 -6.28
N VAL A 736 6.71 21.30 -6.55
CA VAL A 736 7.61 21.87 -5.53
C VAL A 736 7.12 23.23 -5.06
N ILE A 737 6.73 24.15 -5.95
CA ILE A 737 6.23 25.47 -5.56
C ILE A 737 4.85 25.43 -4.89
N VAL A 738 4.14 24.31 -4.96
CA VAL A 738 2.90 24.08 -4.21
C VAL A 738 3.19 23.49 -2.84
N LEU A 739 3.95 22.39 -2.78
CA LEU A 739 4.15 21.63 -1.54
C LEU A 739 5.19 22.27 -0.60
N LEU A 740 6.22 22.92 -1.14
CA LEU A 740 7.23 23.58 -0.29
C LEU A 740 6.66 24.74 0.53
N PRO A 741 5.90 25.70 -0.05
CA PRO A 741 5.24 26.72 0.77
C PRO A 741 4.23 26.13 1.75
N ALA A 742 3.47 25.07 1.37
CA ALA A 742 2.59 24.37 2.29
C ALA A 742 3.37 23.84 3.50
N MET A 743 4.49 23.16 3.25
CA MET A 743 5.36 22.64 4.30
C MET A 743 5.92 23.73 5.19
N LEU A 744 6.39 24.83 4.62
CA LEU A 744 6.92 25.98 5.39
C LEU A 744 5.84 26.63 6.26
N ILE A 745 4.62 26.80 5.74
CA ILE A 745 3.48 27.29 6.51
C ILE A 745 3.18 26.35 7.67
N ILE A 746 3.10 25.04 7.43
CA ILE A 746 2.84 24.04 8.47
C ILE A 746 3.96 24.03 9.51
N ALA A 747 5.21 24.16 9.09
CA ALA A 747 6.36 24.11 9.98
C ALA A 747 6.47 25.36 10.90
N TYR A 748 6.26 26.55 10.36
CA TYR A 748 6.59 27.78 11.08
C TYR A 748 5.37 28.53 11.65
N VAL A 749 4.20 28.47 11.02
CA VAL A 749 3.02 29.22 11.49
C VAL A 749 2.55 28.75 12.87
N PRO A 750 2.44 27.43 13.16
CA PRO A 750 2.10 26.98 14.52
C PRO A 750 3.12 27.41 15.56
N TYR A 751 4.41 27.45 15.22
CA TYR A 751 5.45 27.94 16.11
C TYR A 751 5.28 29.43 16.43
N VAL A 752 4.91 30.25 15.45
CA VAL A 752 4.59 31.68 15.69
C VAL A 752 3.40 31.81 16.64
N PHE A 753 2.34 31.00 16.46
CA PHE A 753 1.21 30.97 17.40
C PHE A 753 1.61 30.53 18.80
N LYS A 754 2.58 29.62 18.95
CA LYS A 754 3.16 29.23 20.25
C LYS A 754 3.79 30.47 20.96
N LEU A 755 4.50 31.31 20.23
CA LEU A 755 5.09 32.56 20.78
C LEU A 755 4.02 33.53 21.33
N PHE A 756 2.81 33.48 20.78
CA PHE A 756 1.66 34.28 21.26
C PHE A 756 0.77 33.53 22.27
N GLY A 757 1.17 32.35 22.73
CA GLY A 757 0.40 31.54 23.68
C GLY A 757 -0.83 30.83 23.08
N TRP A 758 -0.96 30.74 21.77
CA TRP A 758 -2.09 30.14 21.05
C TRP A 758 -1.82 28.71 20.57
N TYR A 759 -0.67 28.18 20.90
CA TYR A 759 -0.30 26.79 20.58
C TYR A 759 -0.48 25.92 21.84
N PRO A 760 -1.23 24.81 21.78
CA PRO A 760 -1.47 23.93 22.93
C PRO A 760 -0.21 23.21 23.40
#